data_6e1c7f08912953a5acaa35ce6d5351e2
#
_entry.id   6e1c7f08912953a5acaa35ce6d5351e2
#
_cell.length_a   1.000
_cell.length_b   1.000
_cell.length_c   1.000
_cell.angle_alpha   90.00
_cell.angle_beta   90.00
_cell.angle_gamma   90.00
#
_symmetry.space_group_name_H-M   'P 1'
#
loop_
_entity.id
_entity.type
_entity.pdbx_description
1 polymer ?
#
loop_
_entity_poly.entity_id
_entity_poly.type
_entity_poly.pdbx_seq_one_letter_code
_entity_poly.pdbx_strand_id
1 'polypeptide(L)'
;MLVAMSGVYKTETTALIGPMLKPWMDQFSIILEHPVQSEDPNDWSIRMEVLKCLNQFVQNLPGLTESEFMVIIRPLWATFVSSLGVYVRSSIEGTEDSFEGRYDSDGAEKSLDSYVIQLFEFLLTIMGSAKLAKVVANNITELVYYTIAFLQMTEQQVHTWSVDANQFVADEDDVTYSCRVSGALLLEEVVNAYGREGIDAIMNGAKQHFSESQQEKVSGSTIWWRTREATLFALASLSEQLVDLEVSGPSRVDVGKLVEQIITEDIGIGVHEYPFLYARIFISVAKFSPLISHGVLEHILYAAIKAIGMDVPPPVKVGACRALSQLLPEANKELIQSQMMGLFSSLTDLLNQASDETLHLVLETLQAAIKAGSETSTSVEPIISPIILNVWALHISDPFISIDALEVLEAIKNSPGCIHPLTSRVLPYIGPILNKPQQQPDGLVAGSLDLVTMLLKNAPIDVVKAIHDVCFDAVIWIVLQSDDHSEMQNATECLAAFVSGGREEVLTWSGDSGFTMRSLLDAASRLLDPKLESSGSLFVGSYILQLILNLPSQMSLHIRDLVAALVRRMQSVQIVGLKSSLLLIFARLVHMSSPNVEQFIDLLTSIPAEGYDNSFSYVMSEWTKQQGEIQGAYQIKVTTSALALLLSTRHAKLAKTNVQGHLVKFAAGITTRSKAKLAPDQWTMVSLPAKILALLADTLIEIREQDLADDDEDSDWEEVQAGDAEMDKDLLHSLSATSSGRPTYEHLEAMEKVFNKDHEDDYEADQLCVADPLNQINLARYLRDFLMNFCQSNRPLFENLCQSLTESEQDAIQTVLNH
;
A
#
# COMPACT_ATOMS: atom_id res chain seq x y z
N MET A 1 2.14 -7.30 33.79
CA MET A 1 1.39 -6.40 34.67
C MET A 1 2.19 -5.13 35.03
N LEU A 2 3.42 -5.23 35.59
CA LEU A 2 4.24 -4.04 35.91
C LEU A 2 4.62 -3.23 34.66
N VAL A 3 4.94 -3.90 33.56
CA VAL A 3 5.25 -3.29 32.27
C VAL A 3 4.03 -2.61 31.66
N ALA A 4 2.84 -3.24 31.73
CA ALA A 4 1.60 -2.60 31.30
C ALA A 4 1.24 -1.34 32.11
N MET A 5 1.72 -1.24 33.34
CA MET A 5 1.57 -0.03 34.18
C MET A 5 2.60 1.04 33.86
N SER A 6 3.70 0.73 33.19
CA SER A 6 4.79 1.70 32.91
C SER A 6 4.35 2.83 31.98
N GLY A 7 3.40 2.57 31.07
CA GLY A 7 2.83 3.61 30.21
C GLY A 7 1.97 4.64 30.95
N VAL A 8 1.38 4.27 32.09
CA VAL A 8 0.49 5.14 32.88
C VAL A 8 1.20 5.74 34.09
N TYR A 9 2.10 5.00 34.73
CA TYR A 9 2.78 5.35 35.98
C TYR A 9 4.30 5.19 35.85
N LYS A 10 4.91 5.83 34.87
CA LYS A 10 6.33 5.67 34.51
C LYS A 10 7.27 5.91 35.69
N THR A 11 7.03 6.93 36.50
CA THR A 11 7.90 7.32 37.64
C THR A 11 7.80 6.32 38.77
N GLU A 12 6.59 5.90 39.15
CA GLU A 12 6.36 4.93 40.22
C GLU A 12 6.86 3.54 39.82
N THR A 13 6.62 3.14 38.57
CA THR A 13 7.10 1.87 38.03
C THR A 13 8.63 1.83 38.00
N THR A 14 9.28 2.91 37.59
CA THR A 14 10.74 3.05 37.61
C THR A 14 11.31 2.94 39.02
N ALA A 15 10.66 3.57 40.00
CA ALA A 15 11.07 3.52 41.40
C ALA A 15 10.93 2.12 42.03
N LEU A 16 9.93 1.35 41.59
CA LEU A 16 9.72 -0.04 42.06
C LEU A 16 10.67 -1.03 41.39
N ILE A 17 10.89 -0.91 40.08
CA ILE A 17 11.69 -1.88 39.31
C ILE A 17 13.19 -1.62 39.46
N GLY A 18 13.62 -0.36 39.51
CA GLY A 18 15.04 0.01 39.54
C GLY A 18 15.88 -0.76 40.53
N PRO A 19 15.47 -0.84 41.81
CA PRO A 19 16.26 -1.58 42.84
C PRO A 19 16.31 -3.10 42.61
N MET A 20 15.36 -3.65 41.86
CA MET A 20 15.23 -5.10 41.57
C MET A 20 15.88 -5.50 40.27
N LEU A 21 16.16 -4.57 39.39
CA LEU A 21 16.60 -4.86 38.02
C LEU A 21 17.93 -5.60 37.98
N LYS A 22 18.92 -5.12 38.72
CA LYS A 22 20.26 -5.75 38.81
C LYS A 22 20.20 -7.20 39.29
N PRO A 23 19.56 -7.54 40.43
CA PRO A 23 19.39 -8.93 40.85
C PRO A 23 18.70 -9.81 39.78
N TRP A 24 17.73 -9.27 39.05
CA TRP A 24 17.06 -9.99 37.95
C TRP A 24 18.00 -10.22 36.76
N MET A 25 18.76 -9.22 36.35
CA MET A 25 19.73 -9.36 35.25
C MET A 25 20.83 -10.37 35.62
N ASP A 26 21.32 -10.38 36.87
CA ASP A 26 22.30 -11.38 37.33
C ASP A 26 21.71 -12.82 37.25
N GLN A 27 20.43 -13.01 37.63
CA GLN A 27 19.77 -14.32 37.53
C GLN A 27 19.51 -14.72 36.08
N PHE A 28 19.06 -13.78 35.24
CA PHE A 28 18.86 -14.04 33.81
C PHE A 28 20.19 -14.42 33.14
N SER A 29 21.28 -13.74 33.49
CA SER A 29 22.62 -14.07 33.01
C SER A 29 22.99 -15.52 33.35
N ILE A 30 22.77 -15.96 34.58
CA ILE A 30 23.06 -17.34 35.03
C ILE A 30 22.23 -18.36 34.25
N ILE A 31 20.95 -18.07 34.02
CA ILE A 31 20.06 -18.98 33.25
C ILE A 31 20.53 -19.09 31.79
N LEU A 32 20.92 -17.98 31.17
CA LEU A 32 21.40 -17.94 29.78
C LEU A 32 22.81 -18.51 29.63
N GLU A 33 23.64 -18.57 30.69
CA GLU A 33 25.01 -19.08 30.63
C GLU A 33 25.09 -20.59 30.33
N HIS A 34 24.02 -21.32 30.62
CA HIS A 34 23.92 -22.73 30.27
C HIS A 34 23.62 -22.91 28.80
N PRO A 35 24.45 -23.61 28.01
CA PRO A 35 24.20 -23.84 26.60
C PRO A 35 22.95 -24.71 26.39
N VAL A 36 22.22 -24.49 25.29
CA VAL A 36 21.18 -25.40 24.86
C VAL A 36 21.81 -26.67 24.33
N GLN A 37 21.35 -27.83 24.80
CA GLN A 37 21.95 -29.15 24.51
C GLN A 37 21.03 -30.08 23.72
N SER A 38 19.72 -29.93 23.89
CA SER A 38 18.72 -30.82 23.25
C SER A 38 17.52 -30.04 22.78
N GLU A 39 16.72 -30.71 21.93
CA GLU A 39 15.41 -30.25 21.46
C GLU A 39 14.32 -30.28 22.54
N ASP A 40 14.55 -30.96 23.68
CA ASP A 40 13.57 -31.05 24.76
C ASP A 40 13.20 -29.66 25.32
N PRO A 41 11.92 -29.25 25.30
CA PRO A 41 11.46 -27.98 25.87
C PRO A 41 11.88 -27.77 27.33
N ASN A 42 12.12 -28.84 28.10
CA ASN A 42 12.64 -28.71 29.47
C ASN A 42 14.04 -28.13 29.53
N ASP A 43 14.82 -28.23 28.44
CA ASP A 43 16.19 -27.67 28.39
C ASP A 43 16.18 -26.17 28.14
N TRP A 44 15.28 -25.65 27.30
CA TRP A 44 15.33 -24.26 26.81
C TRP A 44 14.10 -23.38 27.18
N SER A 45 12.98 -23.93 27.63
CA SER A 45 11.77 -23.15 27.86
C SER A 45 11.91 -22.02 28.89
N ILE A 46 12.73 -22.22 29.95
CA ILE A 46 13.01 -21.15 30.91
C ILE A 46 13.81 -20.02 30.25
N ARG A 47 14.74 -20.34 29.34
CA ARG A 47 15.50 -19.34 28.59
C ARG A 47 14.61 -18.54 27.68
N MET A 48 13.61 -19.19 27.04
CA MET A 48 12.59 -18.49 26.23
C MET A 48 11.82 -17.46 27.05
N GLU A 49 11.35 -17.82 28.24
CA GLU A 49 10.67 -16.87 29.13
C GLU A 49 11.61 -15.74 29.62
N VAL A 50 12.88 -16.03 29.82
CA VAL A 50 13.89 -15.01 30.13
C VAL A 50 14.05 -14.01 28.96
N LEU A 51 14.14 -14.52 27.73
CA LEU A 51 14.22 -13.66 26.52
C LEU A 51 12.98 -12.76 26.38
N LYS A 52 11.79 -13.30 26.60
CA LYS A 52 10.53 -12.51 26.62
C LYS A 52 10.58 -11.42 27.70
N CYS A 53 11.04 -11.74 28.91
CA CYS A 53 11.20 -10.74 29.99
C CYS A 53 12.21 -9.67 29.61
N LEU A 54 13.39 -10.05 29.08
CA LEU A 54 14.42 -9.12 28.64
C LEU A 54 13.92 -8.20 27.54
N ASN A 55 13.20 -8.74 26.56
CA ASN A 55 12.56 -7.99 25.49
C ASN A 55 11.64 -6.90 26.06
N GLN A 56 10.77 -7.26 27.00
CA GLN A 56 9.88 -6.32 27.66
C GLN A 56 10.62 -5.24 28.47
N PHE A 57 11.73 -5.59 29.14
CA PHE A 57 12.53 -4.60 29.87
C PHE A 57 13.21 -3.61 28.92
N VAL A 58 13.79 -4.07 27.82
CA VAL A 58 14.46 -3.19 26.85
C VAL A 58 13.46 -2.26 26.17
N GLN A 59 12.30 -2.77 25.75
CA GLN A 59 11.28 -1.98 25.08
C GLN A 59 10.62 -0.93 25.98
N ASN A 60 10.31 -1.28 27.23
CA ASN A 60 9.51 -0.41 28.10
C ASN A 60 10.34 0.41 29.09
N LEU A 61 11.53 -0.02 29.44
CA LEU A 61 12.41 0.61 30.41
C LEU A 61 13.87 0.74 29.90
N PRO A 62 14.10 1.28 28.70
CA PRO A 62 15.41 1.29 28.05
C PRO A 62 16.48 1.97 28.92
N GLY A 63 16.18 3.13 29.48
CA GLY A 63 17.15 3.88 30.27
C GLY A 63 17.63 3.19 31.58
N LEU A 64 16.81 2.31 32.17
CA LEU A 64 17.18 1.50 33.31
C LEU A 64 17.95 0.25 32.87
N THR A 65 17.52 -0.35 31.78
CA THR A 65 18.09 -1.63 31.32
C THR A 65 19.50 -1.47 30.79
N GLU A 66 19.81 -0.36 30.10
CA GLU A 66 21.12 -0.09 29.52
C GLU A 66 22.29 -0.22 30.52
N SER A 67 22.14 0.29 31.73
CA SER A 67 23.21 0.25 32.76
C SER A 67 23.55 -1.16 33.24
N GLU A 68 22.55 -2.05 33.24
CA GLU A 68 22.68 -3.41 33.77
C GLU A 68 22.78 -4.49 32.68
N PHE A 69 22.69 -4.11 31.41
CA PHE A 69 22.56 -5.02 30.28
C PHE A 69 23.85 -5.78 29.93
N MET A 70 25.01 -5.22 30.32
CA MET A 70 26.32 -5.80 29.94
C MET A 70 26.54 -7.22 30.45
N VAL A 71 25.89 -7.61 31.55
CA VAL A 71 25.97 -8.97 32.07
C VAL A 71 25.26 -10.02 31.23
N ILE A 72 24.30 -9.57 30.40
CA ILE A 72 23.44 -10.42 29.53
C ILE A 72 24.13 -10.75 28.21
N ILE A 73 24.93 -9.83 27.64
CA ILE A 73 25.44 -9.94 26.25
C ILE A 73 26.23 -11.22 26.04
N ARG A 74 27.18 -11.54 26.91
CA ARG A 74 28.01 -12.74 26.73
C ARG A 74 27.22 -14.05 26.86
N PRO A 75 26.37 -14.26 27.89
CA PRO A 75 25.49 -15.42 27.96
C PRO A 75 24.52 -15.52 26.81
N LEU A 76 23.91 -14.41 26.38
CA LEU A 76 23.02 -14.38 25.21
C LEU A 76 23.73 -14.87 23.96
N TRP A 77 24.95 -14.37 23.73
CA TRP A 77 25.76 -14.78 22.57
C TRP A 77 26.09 -16.29 22.62
N ALA A 78 26.50 -16.79 23.77
CA ALA A 78 26.77 -18.23 23.95
C ALA A 78 25.49 -19.08 23.69
N THR A 79 24.34 -18.61 24.15
CA THR A 79 23.03 -19.24 23.90
C THR A 79 22.69 -19.22 22.42
N PHE A 80 22.85 -18.09 21.75
CA PHE A 80 22.55 -17.95 20.30
C PHE A 80 23.41 -18.93 19.47
N VAL A 81 24.71 -18.95 19.69
CA VAL A 81 25.65 -19.85 18.99
C VAL A 81 25.36 -21.32 19.28
N SER A 82 25.13 -21.68 20.54
CA SER A 82 24.90 -23.10 20.92
C SER A 82 23.56 -23.61 20.40
N SER A 83 22.54 -22.75 20.27
CA SER A 83 21.22 -23.10 19.78
C SER A 83 21.24 -23.53 18.31
N LEU A 84 22.15 -22.95 17.50
CA LEU A 84 22.27 -23.33 16.08
C LEU A 84 22.61 -24.83 15.92
N GLY A 85 23.56 -25.34 16.72
CA GLY A 85 23.95 -26.75 16.64
C GLY A 85 22.82 -27.72 16.99
N VAL A 86 21.91 -27.34 17.90
CA VAL A 86 20.71 -28.12 18.23
C VAL A 86 19.68 -27.98 17.12
N TYR A 87 19.44 -26.76 16.64
CA TYR A 87 18.51 -26.47 15.56
C TYR A 87 18.85 -27.23 14.27
N VAL A 88 20.10 -27.25 13.88
CA VAL A 88 20.56 -28.02 12.71
C VAL A 88 20.25 -29.51 12.89
N ARG A 89 20.62 -30.12 14.02
CA ARG A 89 20.40 -31.54 14.23
C ARG A 89 18.95 -31.94 14.35
N SER A 90 18.11 -31.14 14.98
CA SER A 90 16.71 -31.50 15.24
C SER A 90 15.75 -30.99 14.18
N SER A 91 15.82 -29.73 13.75
CA SER A 91 14.84 -29.15 12.83
C SER A 91 15.28 -29.23 11.36
N ILE A 92 16.58 -29.05 11.06
CA ILE A 92 17.06 -29.08 9.68
C ILE A 92 17.34 -30.52 9.22
N GLU A 93 18.01 -31.35 10.00
CA GLU A 93 18.35 -32.72 9.67
C GLU A 93 17.39 -33.76 10.29
N GLY A 94 16.63 -33.37 11.32
CA GLY A 94 15.66 -34.21 12.01
C GLY A 94 14.32 -34.28 11.27
N THR A 95 13.50 -35.27 11.65
CA THR A 95 12.27 -35.58 10.92
C THR A 95 10.97 -35.17 11.63
N GLU A 96 10.93 -35.05 12.94
CA GLU A 96 9.71 -34.70 13.69
C GLU A 96 10.03 -34.09 15.05
N ASP A 97 9.24 -33.10 15.50
CA ASP A 97 9.24 -32.62 16.88
C ASP A 97 8.48 -33.61 17.78
N SER A 98 9.21 -34.32 18.60
CA SER A 98 8.66 -35.32 19.55
C SER A 98 7.88 -34.70 20.72
N PHE A 99 7.81 -33.38 20.79
CA PHE A 99 7.29 -32.62 21.93
C PHE A 99 6.05 -31.78 21.61
N GLU A 100 5.32 -32.09 20.55
CA GLU A 100 4.09 -31.43 20.17
C GLU A 100 3.06 -31.32 21.33
N GLY A 101 2.27 -30.25 21.32
CA GLY A 101 1.14 -30.06 22.25
C GLY A 101 1.53 -29.46 23.59
N ARG A 102 2.73 -28.90 23.76
CA ARG A 102 3.12 -28.08 24.92
C ARG A 102 2.98 -26.60 24.59
N TYR A 103 2.45 -25.83 25.55
CA TYR A 103 2.19 -24.40 25.38
C TYR A 103 3.02 -23.57 26.35
N ASP A 104 3.35 -22.35 25.92
CA ASP A 104 4.07 -21.37 26.73
C ASP A 104 3.13 -20.54 27.64
N SER A 105 3.68 -19.50 28.31
CA SER A 105 2.92 -18.61 29.18
C SER A 105 1.87 -17.76 28.46
N ASP A 106 2.02 -17.57 27.15
CA ASP A 106 1.14 -16.75 26.29
C ASP A 106 0.14 -17.63 25.52
N GLY A 107 0.23 -18.96 25.67
CA GLY A 107 -0.64 -19.93 25.02
C GLY A 107 -0.20 -20.34 23.62
N ALA A 108 1.02 -19.97 23.20
CA ALA A 108 1.61 -20.41 21.94
C ALA A 108 2.29 -21.79 22.09
N GLU A 109 2.28 -22.59 21.04
CA GLU A 109 2.90 -23.91 21.04
C GLU A 109 4.43 -23.80 21.19
N LYS A 110 4.99 -24.61 22.08
CA LYS A 110 6.46 -24.67 22.32
C LYS A 110 7.12 -25.58 21.30
N SER A 111 7.79 -24.98 20.35
CA SER A 111 8.69 -25.65 19.41
C SER A 111 10.09 -25.05 19.50
N LEU A 112 11.09 -25.75 18.99
CA LEU A 112 12.45 -25.20 18.89
C LEU A 112 12.48 -23.99 17.96
N ASP A 113 11.65 -23.97 16.93
CA ASP A 113 11.45 -22.81 16.05
C ASP A 113 10.94 -21.59 16.83
N SER A 114 9.92 -21.77 17.71
CA SER A 114 9.40 -20.67 18.52
C SER A 114 10.45 -20.09 19.48
N TYR A 115 11.35 -20.93 19.97
CA TYR A 115 12.47 -20.50 20.78
C TYR A 115 13.51 -19.69 19.97
N VAL A 116 13.85 -20.14 18.75
CA VAL A 116 14.76 -19.41 17.86
C VAL A 116 14.14 -18.07 17.43
N ILE A 117 12.85 -18.04 17.16
CA ILE A 117 12.12 -16.80 16.89
C ILE A 117 12.27 -15.80 18.06
N GLN A 118 12.11 -16.26 19.31
CA GLN A 118 12.30 -15.39 20.47
C GLN A 118 13.75 -14.89 20.61
N LEU A 119 14.74 -15.66 20.20
CA LEU A 119 16.14 -15.19 20.11
C LEU A 119 16.27 -14.05 19.09
N PHE A 120 15.71 -14.22 17.91
CA PHE A 120 15.74 -13.18 16.87
C PHE A 120 14.97 -11.93 17.27
N GLU A 121 13.78 -12.06 17.83
CA GLU A 121 12.99 -10.91 18.32
C GLU A 121 13.74 -10.11 19.38
N PHE A 122 14.46 -10.79 20.28
CA PHE A 122 15.25 -10.10 21.27
C PHE A 122 16.49 -9.43 20.66
N LEU A 123 17.17 -10.07 19.70
CA LEU A 123 18.26 -9.46 18.95
C LEU A 123 17.79 -8.25 18.14
N LEU A 124 16.62 -8.33 17.48
CA LEU A 124 15.97 -7.19 16.83
C LEU A 124 15.76 -6.02 17.80
N THR A 125 15.23 -6.28 18.98
CA THR A 125 15.02 -5.24 20.00
C THR A 125 16.34 -4.61 20.46
N ILE A 126 17.43 -5.39 20.54
CA ILE A 126 18.76 -4.86 20.84
C ILE A 126 19.26 -3.96 19.72
N MET A 127 19.07 -4.38 18.46
CA MET A 127 19.51 -3.64 17.29
C MET A 127 18.75 -2.33 17.10
N GLY A 128 17.44 -2.33 17.35
CA GLY A 128 16.60 -1.12 17.31
C GLY A 128 16.91 -0.11 18.44
N SER A 129 17.77 -0.46 19.40
CA SER A 129 18.23 0.47 20.44
C SER A 129 19.59 1.06 20.08
N ALA A 130 19.67 2.34 19.72
CA ALA A 130 20.90 3.01 19.30
C ALA A 130 22.11 2.87 20.24
N LYS A 131 21.85 2.65 21.54
CA LYS A 131 22.92 2.41 22.55
C LYS A 131 23.33 0.94 22.64
N LEU A 132 22.35 0.03 22.62
CA LEU A 132 22.61 -1.42 22.71
C LEU A 132 23.21 -1.98 21.42
N ALA A 133 22.80 -1.46 20.26
CA ALA A 133 23.37 -1.80 18.97
C ALA A 133 24.90 -1.59 18.96
N LYS A 134 25.42 -0.50 19.57
CA LYS A 134 26.87 -0.24 19.67
C LYS A 134 27.63 -1.33 20.42
N VAL A 135 26.97 -2.05 21.31
CA VAL A 135 27.61 -3.17 22.06
C VAL A 135 27.81 -4.39 21.16
N VAL A 136 26.91 -4.60 20.21
CA VAL A 136 26.92 -5.73 19.25
C VAL A 136 27.80 -5.42 18.03
N ALA A 137 28.13 -4.17 17.79
CA ALA A 137 28.88 -3.72 16.59
C ALA A 137 30.13 -4.54 16.26
N ASN A 138 30.92 -4.93 17.28
CA ASN A 138 32.12 -5.73 17.04
C ASN A 138 31.87 -7.17 16.60
N ASN A 139 30.64 -7.65 16.68
CA ASN A 139 30.24 -9.04 16.41
C ASN A 139 29.26 -9.18 15.24
N ILE A 140 28.98 -8.10 14.48
CA ILE A 140 27.99 -8.12 13.40
C ILE A 140 28.29 -9.17 12.32
N THR A 141 29.54 -9.36 11.94
CA THR A 141 29.92 -10.37 10.95
C THR A 141 29.57 -11.79 11.43
N GLU A 142 29.81 -12.06 12.71
CA GLU A 142 29.47 -13.35 13.31
C GLU A 142 27.94 -13.50 13.49
N LEU A 143 27.25 -12.42 13.89
CA LEU A 143 25.79 -12.38 13.98
C LEU A 143 25.14 -12.73 12.64
N VAL A 144 25.55 -12.07 11.58
CA VAL A 144 25.06 -12.31 10.21
C VAL A 144 25.32 -13.75 9.77
N TYR A 145 26.55 -14.26 10.01
CA TYR A 145 26.90 -15.63 9.65
C TYR A 145 25.95 -16.65 10.32
N TYR A 146 25.76 -16.56 11.64
CA TYR A 146 24.86 -17.47 12.35
C TYR A 146 23.39 -17.26 11.95
N THR A 147 22.98 -16.02 11.72
CA THR A 147 21.60 -15.74 11.25
C THR A 147 21.32 -16.43 9.94
N ILE A 148 22.20 -16.30 8.94
CA ILE A 148 22.03 -16.99 7.64
C ILE A 148 21.97 -18.52 7.83
N ALA A 149 22.79 -19.07 8.75
CA ALA A 149 22.75 -20.50 9.04
C ALA A 149 21.41 -20.99 9.64
N PHE A 150 20.73 -20.16 10.44
CA PHE A 150 19.39 -20.45 10.94
C PHE A 150 18.29 -20.38 9.86
N LEU A 151 18.53 -19.67 8.76
CA LEU A 151 17.53 -19.53 7.67
C LEU A 151 17.39 -20.79 6.80
N GLN A 152 18.15 -21.84 7.04
CA GLN A 152 18.02 -23.08 6.33
C GLN A 152 16.62 -23.68 6.50
N MET A 153 16.10 -24.29 5.44
CA MET A 153 14.82 -24.98 5.47
C MET A 153 14.85 -26.16 6.44
N THR A 154 13.84 -26.25 7.29
CA THR A 154 13.65 -27.42 8.16
C THR A 154 13.12 -28.61 7.36
N GLU A 155 13.28 -29.81 7.87
CA GLU A 155 12.75 -31.00 7.22
C GLU A 155 11.22 -30.99 7.16
N GLN A 156 10.59 -30.42 8.18
CA GLN A 156 9.13 -30.22 8.21
C GLN A 156 8.66 -29.27 7.10
N GLN A 157 9.35 -28.13 6.91
CA GLN A 157 9.07 -27.20 5.80
C GLN A 157 9.20 -27.89 4.43
N VAL A 158 10.31 -28.62 4.21
CA VAL A 158 10.53 -29.34 2.96
C VAL A 158 9.41 -30.35 2.72
N HIS A 159 8.98 -31.08 3.75
CA HIS A 159 7.87 -32.03 3.64
C HIS A 159 6.55 -31.32 3.33
N THR A 160 6.17 -30.33 4.12
CA THR A 160 4.91 -29.58 3.99
C THR A 160 4.83 -28.91 2.61
N TRP A 161 5.86 -28.18 2.22
CA TRP A 161 5.88 -27.44 0.95
C TRP A 161 5.97 -28.33 -0.29
N SER A 162 6.46 -29.58 -0.13
CA SER A 162 6.45 -30.56 -1.22
C SER A 162 5.02 -31.09 -1.48
N VAL A 163 4.17 -31.12 -0.46
CA VAL A 163 2.80 -31.64 -0.55
C VAL A 163 1.80 -30.51 -0.80
N ASP A 164 2.01 -29.34 -0.20
CA ASP A 164 1.12 -28.20 -0.27
C ASP A 164 1.84 -26.97 -0.88
N ALA A 165 1.56 -26.70 -2.15
CA ALA A 165 2.12 -25.55 -2.86
C ALA A 165 1.53 -24.22 -2.37
N ASN A 166 0.28 -24.18 -1.87
CA ASN A 166 -0.31 -22.95 -1.32
C ASN A 166 0.44 -22.53 -0.07
N GLN A 167 0.73 -23.48 0.83
CA GLN A 167 1.55 -23.17 2.02
C GLN A 167 2.95 -22.66 1.65
N PHE A 168 3.55 -23.20 0.57
CA PHE A 168 4.85 -22.69 0.10
C PHE A 168 4.75 -21.25 -0.39
N VAL A 169 3.70 -20.91 -1.15
CA VAL A 169 3.46 -19.53 -1.60
C VAL A 169 3.22 -18.61 -0.42
N ALA A 170 2.33 -18.97 0.51
CA ALA A 170 2.00 -18.18 1.68
C ALA A 170 3.21 -17.90 2.58
N ASP A 171 4.07 -18.90 2.78
CA ASP A 171 5.28 -18.74 3.59
C ASP A 171 6.38 -17.93 2.88
N GLU A 172 6.42 -17.93 1.55
CA GLU A 172 7.32 -17.07 0.76
C GLU A 172 6.84 -15.61 0.70
N ASP A 173 5.55 -15.36 0.86
CA ASP A 173 4.95 -14.01 0.92
C ASP A 173 4.88 -13.45 2.34
N ASP A 174 5.63 -14.06 3.28
CA ASP A 174 5.74 -13.63 4.68
C ASP A 174 4.38 -13.57 5.44
N VAL A 175 3.35 -14.25 4.91
CA VAL A 175 2.03 -14.32 5.54
C VAL A 175 2.09 -15.01 6.89
N THR A 176 3.04 -15.94 7.05
CA THR A 176 3.24 -16.71 8.29
C THR A 176 4.54 -16.28 8.97
N TYR A 177 4.46 -15.77 10.20
CA TYR A 177 5.64 -15.42 10.99
C TYR A 177 6.44 -16.67 11.36
N SER A 178 7.66 -16.76 10.86
CA SER A 178 8.53 -17.94 10.95
C SER A 178 9.95 -17.59 11.38
N CYS A 179 10.77 -18.60 11.64
CA CYS A 179 12.20 -18.43 11.88
C CYS A 179 12.89 -17.72 10.70
N ARG A 180 12.50 -18.03 9.45
CA ARG A 180 13.05 -17.40 8.25
C ARG A 180 12.68 -15.91 8.15
N VAL A 181 11.40 -15.57 8.41
CA VAL A 181 10.93 -14.18 8.41
C VAL A 181 11.63 -13.36 9.52
N SER A 182 11.65 -13.88 10.76
CA SER A 182 12.29 -13.16 11.88
C SER A 182 13.80 -12.98 11.69
N GLY A 183 14.47 -13.95 11.07
CA GLY A 183 15.89 -13.85 10.74
C GLY A 183 16.17 -12.88 9.59
N ALA A 184 15.29 -12.82 8.57
CA ALA A 184 15.35 -11.83 7.49
C ALA A 184 15.19 -10.40 8.02
N LEU A 185 14.20 -10.17 8.90
CA LEU A 185 14.03 -8.88 9.61
C LEU A 185 15.25 -8.49 10.44
N LEU A 186 15.92 -9.47 11.07
CA LEU A 186 17.17 -9.18 11.80
C LEU A 186 18.29 -8.75 10.85
N LEU A 187 18.42 -9.36 9.66
CA LEU A 187 19.41 -8.93 8.67
C LEU A 187 19.10 -7.53 8.12
N GLU A 188 17.84 -7.21 7.90
CA GLU A 188 17.39 -5.88 7.52
C GLU A 188 17.75 -4.83 8.58
N GLU A 189 17.46 -5.13 9.86
CA GLU A 189 17.80 -4.23 10.95
C GLU A 189 19.33 -4.08 11.13
N VAL A 190 20.12 -5.09 10.79
CA VAL A 190 21.59 -4.96 10.72
C VAL A 190 22.00 -3.93 9.66
N VAL A 191 21.35 -3.93 8.50
CA VAL A 191 21.60 -2.91 7.46
C VAL A 191 21.19 -1.53 7.95
N ASN A 192 20.01 -1.41 8.54
CA ASN A 192 19.49 -0.13 9.06
C ASN A 192 20.38 0.45 10.18
N ALA A 193 20.83 -0.40 11.11
CA ALA A 193 21.62 0.04 12.26
C ALA A 193 23.09 0.38 11.94
N TYR A 194 23.69 -0.29 10.94
CA TYR A 194 25.13 -0.18 10.65
C TYR A 194 25.44 0.25 9.21
N GLY A 195 24.43 0.48 8.38
CA GLY A 195 24.60 0.94 7.00
C GLY A 195 25.60 0.07 6.22
N ARG A 196 26.63 0.69 5.71
CA ARG A 196 27.66 0.02 4.90
C ARG A 196 28.36 -1.15 5.60
N GLU A 197 28.66 -1.03 6.90
CA GLU A 197 29.30 -2.10 7.66
C GLU A 197 28.39 -3.33 7.77
N GLY A 198 27.08 -3.12 7.93
CA GLY A 198 26.06 -4.17 7.91
C GLY A 198 26.05 -4.92 6.58
N ILE A 199 26.03 -4.19 5.47
CA ILE A 199 26.07 -4.77 4.13
C ILE A 199 27.36 -5.55 3.88
N ASP A 200 28.51 -5.02 4.25
CA ASP A 200 29.79 -5.72 4.13
C ASP A 200 29.80 -7.02 4.96
N ALA A 201 29.18 -7.02 6.14
CA ALA A 201 29.01 -8.21 6.96
C ALA A 201 28.12 -9.26 6.28
N ILE A 202 27.00 -8.85 5.67
CA ILE A 202 26.08 -9.71 4.91
C ILE A 202 26.81 -10.33 3.70
N MET A 203 27.51 -9.53 2.92
CA MET A 203 28.26 -10.00 1.77
C MET A 203 29.37 -10.98 2.15
N ASN A 204 30.07 -10.73 3.25
CA ASN A 204 31.09 -11.64 3.76
C ASN A 204 30.47 -12.95 4.28
N GLY A 205 29.37 -12.88 5.05
CA GLY A 205 28.63 -14.06 5.51
C GLY A 205 28.13 -14.91 4.34
N ALA A 206 27.53 -14.28 3.34
CA ALA A 206 27.05 -14.95 2.12
C ALA A 206 28.16 -15.62 1.35
N LYS A 207 29.33 -14.97 1.17
CA LYS A 207 30.51 -15.56 0.52
C LYS A 207 31.06 -16.76 1.30
N GLN A 208 31.07 -16.68 2.62
CA GLN A 208 31.53 -17.77 3.47
C GLN A 208 30.61 -18.99 3.34
N HIS A 209 29.29 -18.81 3.49
CA HIS A 209 28.30 -19.88 3.33
C HIS A 209 28.32 -20.49 1.91
N PHE A 210 28.51 -19.65 0.89
CA PHE A 210 28.67 -20.14 -0.48
C PHE A 210 29.90 -21.07 -0.60
N SER A 211 31.06 -20.68 -0.04
CA SER A 211 32.27 -21.46 -0.04
C SER A 211 32.11 -22.78 0.73
N GLU A 212 31.47 -22.73 1.91
CA GLU A 212 31.21 -23.91 2.74
C GLU A 212 30.28 -24.91 2.07
N SER A 213 29.13 -24.40 1.51
CA SER A 213 28.20 -25.26 0.75
C SER A 213 28.86 -25.89 -0.48
N GLN A 214 29.82 -25.22 -1.12
CA GLN A 214 30.57 -25.78 -2.23
C GLN A 214 31.48 -26.93 -1.76
N GLN A 215 32.15 -26.82 -0.61
CA GLN A 215 32.94 -27.87 -0.01
C GLN A 215 32.07 -29.06 0.39
N GLU A 216 30.90 -28.80 1.00
CA GLU A 216 29.93 -29.84 1.34
C GLU A 216 29.43 -30.60 0.11
N LYS A 217 29.12 -29.88 -0.97
CA LYS A 217 28.70 -30.45 -2.27
C LYS A 217 29.77 -31.40 -2.79
N VAL A 218 31.04 -30.99 -2.78
CA VAL A 218 32.17 -31.81 -3.22
C VAL A 218 32.42 -33.01 -2.31
N SER A 219 32.17 -32.86 -0.99
CA SER A 219 32.31 -33.96 -0.02
C SER A 219 31.16 -34.99 -0.09
N GLY A 220 30.11 -34.72 -0.86
CA GLY A 220 28.95 -35.57 -1.02
C GLY A 220 27.88 -35.44 0.09
N SER A 221 27.85 -34.31 0.79
CA SER A 221 26.75 -33.98 1.72
C SER A 221 25.42 -33.95 0.97
N THR A 222 24.36 -34.43 1.60
CA THR A 222 22.99 -34.40 1.04
C THR A 222 22.23 -33.13 1.33
N ILE A 223 22.75 -32.29 2.26
CA ILE A 223 22.08 -31.09 2.74
C ILE A 223 22.77 -29.78 2.28
N TRP A 224 23.87 -29.86 1.54
CA TRP A 224 24.60 -28.69 1.03
C TRP A 224 23.71 -27.64 0.36
N TRP A 225 22.66 -28.05 -0.29
CA TRP A 225 21.73 -27.19 -1.01
C TRP A 225 20.91 -26.30 -0.08
N ARG A 226 20.67 -26.71 1.18
CA ARG A 226 19.93 -25.89 2.18
C ARG A 226 20.72 -24.65 2.59
N THR A 227 22.01 -24.81 2.82
CA THR A 227 22.92 -23.67 3.08
C THR A 227 22.98 -22.72 1.87
N ARG A 228 22.98 -23.26 0.65
CA ARG A 228 22.99 -22.51 -0.60
C ARG A 228 21.68 -21.74 -0.79
N GLU A 229 20.56 -22.40 -0.57
CA GLU A 229 19.23 -21.81 -0.65
C GLU A 229 19.06 -20.71 0.40
N ALA A 230 19.43 -20.96 1.67
CA ALA A 230 19.37 -19.97 2.75
C ALA A 230 20.21 -18.72 2.46
N THR A 231 21.40 -18.91 1.83
CA THR A 231 22.25 -17.79 1.41
C THR A 231 21.56 -16.92 0.35
N LEU A 232 20.94 -17.53 -0.67
CA LEU A 232 20.18 -16.81 -1.68
C LEU A 232 18.92 -16.16 -1.10
N PHE A 233 18.25 -16.83 -0.15
CA PHE A 233 17.11 -16.27 0.55
C PHE A 233 17.50 -15.01 1.35
N ALA A 234 18.58 -15.07 2.13
CA ALA A 234 19.09 -13.93 2.88
C ALA A 234 19.45 -12.73 1.99
N LEU A 235 20.08 -12.98 0.84
CA LEU A 235 20.37 -11.90 -0.12
C LEU A 235 19.08 -11.36 -0.76
N ALA A 236 18.14 -12.25 -1.14
CA ALA A 236 16.90 -11.87 -1.79
C ALA A 236 15.93 -11.11 -0.87
N SER A 237 15.97 -11.32 0.44
CA SER A 237 15.18 -10.54 1.42
C SER A 237 15.67 -9.10 1.56
N LEU A 238 16.91 -8.81 1.16
CA LEU A 238 17.52 -7.48 1.17
C LEU A 238 17.73 -6.91 -0.24
N SER A 239 17.00 -7.45 -1.24
CA SER A 239 17.25 -7.13 -2.64
C SER A 239 17.13 -5.64 -2.95
N GLU A 240 16.15 -4.94 -2.38
CA GLU A 240 15.94 -3.51 -2.60
C GLU A 240 17.15 -2.70 -2.13
N GLN A 241 17.52 -2.84 -0.84
CA GLN A 241 18.65 -2.12 -0.27
C GLN A 241 19.97 -2.45 -0.99
N LEU A 242 20.15 -3.71 -1.43
CA LEU A 242 21.37 -4.15 -2.12
C LEU A 242 21.42 -3.66 -3.56
N VAL A 243 20.29 -3.63 -4.28
CA VAL A 243 20.20 -3.11 -5.66
C VAL A 243 20.41 -1.60 -5.65
N ASP A 244 19.73 -0.87 -4.79
CA ASP A 244 19.83 0.58 -4.68
C ASP A 244 21.25 1.03 -4.37
N LEU A 245 21.91 0.34 -3.44
CA LEU A 245 23.31 0.62 -3.11
C LEU A 245 24.26 0.34 -4.28
N GLU A 246 24.06 -0.72 -5.06
CA GLU A 246 24.94 -1.03 -6.20
C GLU A 246 24.71 -0.11 -7.40
N VAL A 247 23.46 0.34 -7.61
CA VAL A 247 23.10 1.25 -8.71
C VAL A 247 23.44 2.71 -8.37
N SER A 248 23.06 3.18 -7.18
CA SER A 248 23.13 4.60 -6.78
C SER A 248 24.31 4.91 -5.83
N GLY A 249 24.89 3.88 -5.18
CA GLY A 249 25.90 4.04 -4.15
C GLY A 249 27.27 4.50 -4.66
N PRO A 250 28.06 5.19 -3.81
CA PRO A 250 29.39 5.74 -4.18
C PRO A 250 30.45 4.67 -4.40
N SER A 251 30.22 3.44 -3.99
CA SER A 251 31.16 2.31 -4.16
C SER A 251 30.41 1.00 -4.40
N ARG A 252 30.81 0.27 -5.43
CA ARG A 252 30.23 -1.04 -5.77
C ARG A 252 30.47 -2.10 -4.71
N VAL A 253 29.45 -2.86 -4.40
CA VAL A 253 29.48 -4.00 -3.45
C VAL A 253 29.69 -5.33 -4.17
N ASP A 254 29.55 -5.36 -5.51
CA ASP A 254 29.62 -6.54 -6.36
C ASP A 254 28.56 -7.62 -6.00
N VAL A 255 27.36 -7.19 -5.56
CA VAL A 255 26.22 -8.07 -5.23
C VAL A 255 25.83 -8.88 -6.45
N GLY A 256 25.60 -8.21 -7.57
CA GLY A 256 25.20 -8.85 -8.82
C GLY A 256 26.19 -9.95 -9.23
N LYS A 257 27.49 -9.71 -9.09
CA LYS A 257 28.52 -10.74 -9.41
C LYS A 257 28.44 -11.95 -8.47
N LEU A 258 28.23 -11.74 -7.16
CA LEU A 258 28.09 -12.83 -6.22
C LEU A 258 26.86 -13.67 -6.51
N VAL A 259 25.71 -13.02 -6.71
CA VAL A 259 24.44 -13.70 -7.03
C VAL A 259 24.57 -14.47 -8.35
N GLU A 260 25.12 -13.84 -9.40
CA GLU A 260 25.32 -14.48 -10.70
C GLU A 260 26.31 -15.67 -10.62
N GLN A 261 27.36 -15.57 -9.79
CA GLN A 261 28.28 -16.67 -9.56
C GLN A 261 27.57 -17.86 -8.91
N ILE A 262 26.80 -17.64 -7.84
CA ILE A 262 26.02 -18.68 -7.15
C ILE A 262 25.06 -19.37 -8.13
N ILE A 263 24.32 -18.56 -8.91
CA ILE A 263 23.35 -19.07 -9.87
C ILE A 263 24.02 -19.89 -10.97
N THR A 264 25.11 -19.41 -11.53
CA THR A 264 25.83 -20.08 -12.62
C THR A 264 26.39 -21.45 -12.20
N GLU A 265 26.84 -21.57 -10.95
CA GLU A 265 27.33 -22.83 -10.36
C GLU A 265 26.20 -23.89 -10.26
N ASP A 266 24.95 -23.45 -10.08
CA ASP A 266 23.84 -24.35 -9.79
C ASP A 266 22.77 -24.40 -10.89
N ILE A 267 22.93 -23.65 -11.99
CA ILE A 267 21.96 -23.60 -13.09
C ILE A 267 21.76 -24.96 -13.80
N GLY A 268 22.73 -25.85 -13.69
CA GLY A 268 22.71 -27.19 -14.30
C GLY A 268 22.30 -28.31 -13.33
N ILE A 269 21.88 -28.00 -12.10
CA ILE A 269 21.46 -29.04 -11.16
C ILE A 269 20.12 -29.68 -11.55
N GLY A 270 19.87 -30.91 -11.07
CA GLY A 270 18.63 -31.63 -11.33
C GLY A 270 17.40 -30.95 -10.69
N VAL A 271 16.43 -30.53 -11.51
CA VAL A 271 15.19 -29.88 -11.07
C VAL A 271 14.39 -30.73 -10.08
N HIS A 272 14.38 -32.08 -10.30
CA HIS A 272 13.68 -33.02 -9.42
C HIS A 272 14.49 -33.36 -8.16
N GLU A 273 15.80 -33.18 -8.20
CA GLU A 273 16.68 -33.54 -7.08
C GLU A 273 16.75 -32.42 -6.03
N TYR A 274 16.76 -31.13 -6.50
CA TYR A 274 16.85 -29.95 -5.64
C TYR A 274 15.78 -28.90 -5.99
N PRO A 275 14.48 -29.22 -5.88
CA PRO A 275 13.40 -28.36 -6.37
C PRO A 275 13.34 -27.00 -5.69
N PHE A 276 13.60 -26.95 -4.39
CA PHE A 276 13.56 -25.68 -3.63
C PHE A 276 14.75 -24.76 -3.96
N LEU A 277 15.95 -25.32 -4.15
CA LEU A 277 17.07 -24.51 -4.60
C LEU A 277 16.82 -23.95 -6.00
N TYR A 278 16.21 -24.76 -6.87
CA TYR A 278 15.87 -24.31 -8.22
C TYR A 278 14.82 -23.21 -8.22
N ALA A 279 13.79 -23.33 -7.37
CA ALA A 279 12.79 -22.28 -7.13
C ALA A 279 13.46 -20.99 -6.62
N ARG A 280 14.37 -21.10 -5.65
CA ARG A 280 15.11 -19.97 -5.09
C ARG A 280 15.99 -19.27 -6.13
N ILE A 281 16.58 -19.99 -7.05
CA ILE A 281 17.33 -19.41 -8.18
C ILE A 281 16.41 -18.54 -9.04
N PHE A 282 15.23 -19.04 -9.41
CA PHE A 282 14.26 -18.27 -10.17
C PHE A 282 13.87 -16.95 -9.44
N ILE A 283 13.49 -17.04 -8.18
CA ILE A 283 13.09 -15.90 -7.36
C ILE A 283 14.25 -14.90 -7.21
N SER A 284 15.47 -15.38 -6.94
CA SER A 284 16.62 -14.49 -6.76
C SER A 284 17.01 -13.76 -8.05
N VAL A 285 16.96 -14.43 -9.20
CA VAL A 285 17.24 -13.77 -10.49
C VAL A 285 16.21 -12.67 -10.77
N ALA A 286 14.95 -12.91 -10.49
CA ALA A 286 13.92 -11.92 -10.66
C ALA A 286 14.18 -10.67 -9.80
N LYS A 287 14.43 -10.85 -8.49
CA LYS A 287 14.72 -9.75 -7.56
C LYS A 287 16.00 -8.98 -7.86
N PHE A 288 17.01 -9.63 -8.41
CA PHE A 288 18.28 -8.99 -8.78
C PHE A 288 18.42 -8.72 -10.29
N SER A 289 17.34 -8.74 -11.05
CA SER A 289 17.36 -8.54 -12.51
C SER A 289 18.13 -7.31 -12.98
N PRO A 290 18.11 -6.14 -12.30
CA PRO A 290 18.89 -4.98 -12.71
C PRO A 290 20.42 -5.19 -12.64
N LEU A 291 20.88 -6.14 -11.84
CA LEU A 291 22.30 -6.42 -11.59
C LEU A 291 22.83 -7.65 -12.33
N ILE A 292 21.95 -8.46 -12.91
CA ILE A 292 22.29 -9.72 -13.58
C ILE A 292 22.55 -9.49 -15.06
N SER A 293 23.53 -10.19 -15.63
CA SER A 293 23.84 -10.09 -17.06
C SER A 293 22.70 -10.59 -17.95
N HIS A 294 22.50 -9.92 -19.10
CA HIS A 294 21.45 -10.28 -20.07
C HIS A 294 21.46 -11.76 -20.47
N GLY A 295 22.63 -12.35 -20.62
CA GLY A 295 22.75 -13.77 -21.02
C GLY A 295 22.19 -14.73 -19.97
N VAL A 296 22.37 -14.43 -18.68
CA VAL A 296 21.80 -15.22 -17.57
C VAL A 296 20.30 -14.96 -17.45
N LEU A 297 19.85 -13.69 -17.58
CA LEU A 297 18.41 -13.35 -17.57
C LEU A 297 17.64 -14.08 -18.68
N GLU A 298 18.15 -14.06 -19.92
CA GLU A 298 17.54 -14.77 -21.05
C GLU A 298 17.48 -16.28 -20.82
N HIS A 299 18.57 -16.87 -20.29
CA HIS A 299 18.60 -18.28 -19.96
C HIS A 299 17.57 -18.67 -18.91
N ILE A 300 17.46 -17.88 -17.84
CA ILE A 300 16.51 -18.11 -16.75
C ILE A 300 15.07 -17.88 -17.21
N LEU A 301 14.82 -16.84 -17.99
CA LEU A 301 13.49 -16.58 -18.57
C LEU A 301 13.04 -17.77 -19.44
N TYR A 302 13.93 -18.26 -20.31
CA TYR A 302 13.64 -19.44 -21.13
C TYR A 302 13.40 -20.70 -20.27
N ALA A 303 14.23 -20.91 -19.24
CA ALA A 303 14.07 -22.03 -18.31
C ALA A 303 12.75 -21.94 -17.53
N ALA A 304 12.33 -20.75 -17.09
CA ALA A 304 11.06 -20.52 -16.38
C ALA A 304 9.85 -20.81 -17.30
N ILE A 305 9.84 -20.27 -18.53
CA ILE A 305 8.79 -20.57 -19.53
C ILE A 305 8.67 -22.10 -19.75
N LYS A 306 9.80 -22.77 -19.87
CA LYS A 306 9.82 -24.22 -20.07
C LYS A 306 9.33 -24.99 -18.85
N ALA A 307 9.69 -24.55 -17.63
CA ALA A 307 9.31 -25.19 -16.37
C ALA A 307 7.79 -25.20 -16.16
N ILE A 308 7.09 -24.14 -16.56
CA ILE A 308 5.60 -24.09 -16.46
C ILE A 308 4.96 -25.24 -17.23
N GLY A 309 5.45 -25.56 -18.43
CA GLY A 309 4.90 -26.61 -19.29
C GLY A 309 5.41 -28.03 -19.01
N MET A 310 6.41 -28.18 -18.15
CA MET A 310 6.98 -29.48 -17.83
C MET A 310 6.34 -30.11 -16.59
N ASP A 311 6.47 -31.42 -16.48
CA ASP A 311 6.18 -32.15 -15.23
C ASP A 311 7.37 -31.98 -14.27
N VAL A 312 7.31 -30.93 -13.45
CA VAL A 312 8.32 -30.60 -12.43
C VAL A 312 7.63 -30.44 -11.06
N PRO A 313 8.39 -30.57 -9.96
CA PRO A 313 7.83 -30.37 -8.62
C PRO A 313 7.16 -28.99 -8.45
N PRO A 314 6.07 -28.89 -7.66
CA PRO A 314 5.31 -27.64 -7.47
C PRO A 314 6.17 -26.44 -7.08
N PRO A 315 7.15 -26.52 -6.17
CA PRO A 315 8.02 -25.38 -5.83
C PRO A 315 8.73 -24.77 -7.02
N VAL A 316 9.14 -25.59 -8.00
CA VAL A 316 9.79 -25.10 -9.23
C VAL A 316 8.81 -24.28 -10.08
N LYS A 317 7.55 -24.69 -10.19
CA LYS A 317 6.50 -23.93 -10.89
C LYS A 317 6.21 -22.61 -10.20
N VAL A 318 6.15 -22.61 -8.88
CA VAL A 318 5.98 -21.38 -8.07
C VAL A 318 7.13 -20.40 -8.33
N GLY A 319 8.38 -20.87 -8.24
CA GLY A 319 9.55 -20.04 -8.54
C GLY A 319 9.55 -19.51 -9.98
N ALA A 320 9.14 -20.35 -10.95
CA ALA A 320 9.03 -19.96 -12.35
C ALA A 320 7.94 -18.89 -12.57
N CYS A 321 6.78 -19.00 -11.92
CA CYS A 321 5.73 -17.99 -11.97
C CYS A 321 6.24 -16.65 -11.44
N ARG A 322 6.88 -16.62 -10.26
CA ARG A 322 7.46 -15.40 -9.69
C ARG A 322 8.52 -14.77 -10.58
N ALA A 323 9.36 -15.58 -11.21
CA ALA A 323 10.34 -15.05 -12.17
C ALA A 323 9.67 -14.49 -13.42
N LEU A 324 8.63 -15.16 -13.93
CA LEU A 324 7.93 -14.70 -15.13
C LEU A 324 7.15 -13.41 -14.91
N SER A 325 6.46 -13.24 -13.76
CA SER A 325 5.73 -12.00 -13.47
C SER A 325 6.65 -10.77 -13.47
N GLN A 326 7.88 -10.90 -13.00
CA GLN A 326 8.86 -9.80 -12.98
C GLN A 326 9.68 -9.65 -14.26
N LEU A 327 10.11 -10.74 -14.89
CA LEU A 327 11.01 -10.68 -16.04
C LEU A 327 10.30 -10.46 -17.38
N LEU A 328 9.05 -10.92 -17.54
CA LEU A 328 8.32 -10.78 -18.82
C LEU A 328 8.08 -9.33 -19.25
N PRO A 329 7.71 -8.39 -18.35
CA PRO A 329 7.47 -7.00 -18.73
C PRO A 329 8.70 -6.32 -19.37
N GLU A 330 9.90 -6.68 -18.92
CA GLU A 330 11.16 -6.10 -19.38
C GLU A 330 11.84 -6.93 -20.49
N ALA A 331 11.28 -8.09 -20.83
CA ALA A 331 11.86 -9.00 -21.79
C ALA A 331 11.83 -8.45 -23.22
N ASN A 332 12.85 -8.81 -24.02
CA ASN A 332 12.83 -8.51 -25.45
C ASN A 332 11.70 -9.29 -26.14
N LYS A 333 10.69 -8.57 -26.65
CA LYS A 333 9.49 -9.14 -27.27
C LYS A 333 9.78 -10.09 -28.43
N GLU A 334 10.80 -9.79 -29.22
CA GLU A 334 11.18 -10.64 -30.37
C GLU A 334 11.67 -12.03 -29.92
N LEU A 335 12.37 -12.10 -28.78
CA LEU A 335 12.89 -13.37 -28.25
C LEU A 335 11.81 -14.26 -27.67
N ILE A 336 10.80 -13.67 -27.00
CA ILE A 336 9.75 -14.44 -26.34
C ILE A 336 8.57 -14.78 -27.25
N GLN A 337 8.37 -14.05 -28.36
CA GLN A 337 7.21 -14.19 -29.25
C GLN A 337 6.93 -15.64 -29.66
N SER A 338 7.96 -16.39 -30.01
CA SER A 338 7.83 -17.80 -30.44
C SER A 338 7.39 -18.74 -29.31
N GLN A 339 7.56 -18.32 -28.04
CA GLN A 339 7.26 -19.14 -26.87
C GLN A 339 5.87 -18.80 -26.27
N MET A 340 5.31 -17.63 -26.59
CA MET A 340 4.11 -17.10 -25.92
C MET A 340 2.89 -18.01 -26.03
N MET A 341 2.63 -18.60 -27.21
CA MET A 341 1.50 -19.53 -27.37
C MET A 341 1.64 -20.78 -26.48
N GLY A 342 2.84 -21.31 -26.37
CA GLY A 342 3.12 -22.43 -25.47
C GLY A 342 2.97 -22.05 -24.01
N LEU A 343 3.46 -20.87 -23.65
CA LEU A 343 3.33 -20.33 -22.29
C LEU A 343 1.85 -20.14 -21.90
N PHE A 344 1.05 -19.52 -22.76
CA PHE A 344 -0.38 -19.34 -22.50
C PHE A 344 -1.13 -20.66 -22.32
N SER A 345 -0.83 -21.66 -23.15
CA SER A 345 -1.42 -23.00 -22.97
C SER A 345 -1.05 -23.60 -21.61
N SER A 346 0.24 -23.52 -21.24
CA SER A 346 0.74 -24.09 -19.99
C SER A 346 0.22 -23.36 -18.76
N LEU A 347 0.12 -22.02 -18.82
CA LEU A 347 -0.49 -21.21 -17.74
C LEU A 347 -1.98 -21.50 -17.60
N THR A 348 -2.70 -21.71 -18.70
CA THR A 348 -4.11 -22.10 -18.67
C THR A 348 -4.30 -23.47 -18.01
N ASP A 349 -3.44 -24.43 -18.32
CA ASP A 349 -3.46 -25.76 -17.68
C ASP A 349 -3.14 -25.66 -16.18
N LEU A 350 -2.19 -24.79 -15.81
CA LEU A 350 -1.81 -24.56 -14.43
C LEU A 350 -2.94 -23.83 -13.65
N LEU A 351 -3.61 -22.87 -14.26
CA LEU A 351 -4.75 -22.14 -13.71
C LEU A 351 -5.91 -23.08 -13.34
N ASN A 352 -6.17 -24.10 -14.15
CA ASN A 352 -7.20 -25.09 -13.87
C ASN A 352 -6.87 -26.02 -12.68
N GLN A 353 -5.62 -26.05 -12.22
CA GLN A 353 -5.13 -26.89 -11.11
C GLN A 353 -4.85 -26.05 -9.86
N ALA A 354 -4.72 -24.73 -10.01
CA ALA A 354 -4.39 -23.83 -8.93
C ALA A 354 -5.60 -23.54 -8.01
N SER A 355 -5.33 -23.25 -6.76
CA SER A 355 -6.30 -22.82 -5.74
C SER A 355 -5.62 -21.83 -4.79
N ASP A 356 -6.42 -21.03 -4.09
CA ASP A 356 -5.97 -20.14 -3.04
C ASP A 356 -4.73 -19.29 -3.46
N GLU A 357 -3.63 -19.35 -2.71
CA GLU A 357 -2.41 -18.58 -2.97
C GLU A 357 -1.76 -18.91 -4.32
N THR A 358 -1.81 -20.18 -4.76
CA THR A 358 -1.28 -20.53 -6.08
C THR A 358 -2.14 -19.98 -7.21
N LEU A 359 -3.44 -19.80 -7.00
CA LEU A 359 -4.34 -19.19 -7.97
C LEU A 359 -4.00 -17.72 -8.19
N HIS A 360 -3.81 -16.95 -7.09
CA HIS A 360 -3.31 -15.58 -7.14
C HIS A 360 -2.02 -15.48 -7.96
N LEU A 361 -1.00 -16.26 -7.62
CA LEU A 361 0.28 -16.26 -8.31
C LEU A 361 0.17 -16.57 -9.82
N VAL A 362 -0.69 -17.52 -10.20
CA VAL A 362 -0.90 -17.87 -11.63
C VAL A 362 -1.63 -16.76 -12.38
N LEU A 363 -2.60 -16.08 -11.75
CA LEU A 363 -3.30 -14.93 -12.33
C LEU A 363 -2.34 -13.77 -12.57
N GLU A 364 -1.50 -13.43 -11.60
CA GLU A 364 -0.46 -12.40 -11.73
C GLU A 364 0.52 -12.73 -12.89
N THR A 365 0.99 -13.97 -12.95
CA THR A 365 1.86 -14.44 -14.03
C THR A 365 1.18 -14.36 -15.40
N LEU A 366 -0.11 -14.70 -15.47
CA LEU A 366 -0.90 -14.63 -16.68
C LEU A 366 -1.11 -13.17 -17.14
N GLN A 367 -1.34 -12.25 -16.20
CA GLN A 367 -1.42 -10.83 -16.48
C GLN A 367 -0.10 -10.32 -17.11
N ALA A 368 1.05 -10.64 -16.52
CA ALA A 368 2.35 -10.27 -17.03
C ALA A 368 2.60 -10.87 -18.43
N ALA A 369 2.22 -12.13 -18.64
CA ALA A 369 2.34 -12.80 -19.95
C ALA A 369 1.48 -12.13 -21.02
N ILE A 370 0.25 -11.70 -20.70
CA ILE A 370 -0.65 -10.98 -21.63
C ILE A 370 -0.05 -9.62 -21.99
N LYS A 371 0.45 -8.87 -21.01
CA LYS A 371 1.09 -7.57 -21.24
C LYS A 371 2.33 -7.70 -22.15
N ALA A 372 3.16 -8.69 -21.91
CA ALA A 372 4.36 -8.96 -22.72
C ALA A 372 4.04 -9.50 -24.11
N GLY A 373 3.06 -10.42 -24.22
CA GLY A 373 2.64 -11.09 -25.47
C GLY A 373 1.42 -10.47 -26.14
N SER A 374 1.20 -9.17 -26.02
CA SER A 374 0.00 -8.47 -26.48
C SER A 374 -0.39 -8.72 -27.93
N GLU A 375 0.57 -8.97 -28.82
CA GLU A 375 0.33 -9.31 -30.25
C GLU A 375 -0.35 -10.68 -30.44
N THR A 376 -0.11 -11.62 -29.53
CA THR A 376 -0.69 -12.97 -29.55
C THR A 376 -2.05 -13.03 -28.86
N SER A 377 -2.39 -12.00 -28.09
CA SER A 377 -3.57 -11.96 -27.22
C SER A 377 -4.89 -12.16 -27.97
N THR A 378 -5.01 -11.64 -29.20
CA THR A 378 -6.20 -11.84 -30.05
C THR A 378 -6.47 -13.33 -30.34
N SER A 379 -5.43 -14.14 -30.42
CA SER A 379 -5.55 -15.60 -30.67
C SER A 379 -5.91 -16.36 -29.41
N VAL A 380 -5.49 -15.87 -28.22
CA VAL A 380 -5.70 -16.52 -26.92
C VAL A 380 -6.94 -16.02 -26.18
N GLU A 381 -7.42 -14.82 -26.48
CA GLU A 381 -8.64 -14.24 -25.87
C GLU A 381 -9.81 -15.22 -25.86
N PRO A 382 -10.18 -15.90 -26.96
CA PRO A 382 -11.32 -16.81 -26.97
C PRO A 382 -11.21 -18.01 -26.02
N ILE A 383 -10.01 -18.33 -25.59
CA ILE A 383 -9.72 -19.45 -24.67
C ILE A 383 -9.62 -18.96 -23.24
N ILE A 384 -8.85 -17.90 -23.00
CA ILE A 384 -8.54 -17.42 -21.65
C ILE A 384 -9.72 -16.67 -21.03
N SER A 385 -10.36 -15.77 -21.77
CA SER A 385 -11.43 -14.92 -21.21
C SER A 385 -12.58 -15.69 -20.58
N PRO A 386 -13.11 -16.79 -21.17
CA PRO A 386 -14.16 -17.59 -20.52
C PRO A 386 -13.70 -18.23 -19.21
N ILE A 387 -12.43 -18.68 -19.14
CA ILE A 387 -11.87 -19.31 -17.96
C ILE A 387 -11.73 -18.27 -16.83
N ILE A 388 -11.18 -17.10 -17.14
CA ILE A 388 -11.02 -16.03 -16.16
C ILE A 388 -12.36 -15.51 -15.66
N LEU A 389 -13.37 -15.34 -16.55
CA LEU A 389 -14.72 -14.98 -16.13
C LEU A 389 -15.32 -16.02 -15.19
N ASN A 390 -15.05 -17.29 -15.40
CA ASN A 390 -15.52 -18.34 -14.51
C ASN A 390 -14.79 -18.32 -13.17
N VAL A 391 -13.47 -18.14 -13.17
CA VAL A 391 -12.67 -17.97 -11.93
C VAL A 391 -13.18 -16.77 -11.14
N TRP A 392 -13.32 -15.60 -11.79
CA TRP A 392 -13.86 -14.39 -11.18
C TRP A 392 -15.23 -14.64 -10.52
N ALA A 393 -16.16 -15.29 -11.22
CA ALA A 393 -17.50 -15.54 -10.71
C ALA A 393 -17.53 -16.53 -9.53
N LEU A 394 -16.67 -17.54 -9.55
CA LEU A 394 -16.56 -18.54 -8.46
C LEU A 394 -15.94 -17.94 -7.20
N HIS A 395 -15.03 -17.01 -7.36
CA HIS A 395 -14.28 -16.37 -6.26
C HIS A 395 -14.72 -14.94 -5.96
N ILE A 396 -15.94 -14.56 -6.33
CA ILE A 396 -16.44 -13.18 -6.16
C ILE A 396 -16.46 -12.70 -4.70
N SER A 397 -16.51 -13.63 -3.75
CA SER A 397 -16.44 -13.31 -2.33
C SER A 397 -15.01 -13.19 -1.79
N ASP A 398 -14.03 -13.57 -2.58
CA ASP A 398 -12.62 -13.38 -2.29
C ASP A 398 -12.12 -12.12 -3.00
N PRO A 399 -11.84 -11.03 -2.27
CA PRO A 399 -11.45 -9.76 -2.89
C PRO A 399 -10.12 -9.85 -3.65
N PHE A 400 -9.17 -10.68 -3.20
CA PHE A 400 -7.86 -10.81 -3.86
C PHE A 400 -8.01 -11.50 -5.21
N ILE A 401 -8.57 -12.70 -5.24
CA ILE A 401 -8.74 -13.46 -6.48
C ILE A 401 -9.67 -12.75 -7.48
N SER A 402 -10.72 -12.06 -7.00
CA SER A 402 -11.62 -11.34 -7.88
C SER A 402 -10.95 -10.11 -8.52
N ILE A 403 -10.10 -9.40 -7.80
CA ILE A 403 -9.30 -8.28 -8.32
C ILE A 403 -8.30 -8.79 -9.35
N ASP A 404 -7.51 -9.82 -9.03
CA ASP A 404 -6.54 -10.40 -9.96
C ASP A 404 -7.19 -10.86 -11.28
N ALA A 405 -8.34 -11.54 -11.18
CA ALA A 405 -9.07 -11.96 -12.37
C ALA A 405 -9.54 -10.75 -13.20
N LEU A 406 -9.97 -9.67 -12.54
CA LEU A 406 -10.34 -8.42 -13.21
C LEU A 406 -9.14 -7.78 -13.91
N GLU A 407 -7.97 -7.76 -13.26
CA GLU A 407 -6.72 -7.23 -13.83
C GLU A 407 -6.26 -8.03 -15.06
N VAL A 408 -6.41 -9.36 -15.04
CA VAL A 408 -6.16 -10.20 -16.22
C VAL A 408 -7.10 -9.81 -17.37
N LEU A 409 -8.41 -9.62 -17.11
CA LEU A 409 -9.38 -9.19 -18.11
C LEU A 409 -9.06 -7.78 -18.63
N GLU A 410 -8.58 -6.89 -17.77
CA GLU A 410 -8.13 -5.56 -18.17
C GLU A 410 -6.88 -5.62 -19.06
N ALA A 411 -5.91 -6.46 -18.75
CA ALA A 411 -4.75 -6.69 -19.61
C ALA A 411 -5.17 -7.22 -21.00
N ILE A 412 -6.14 -8.13 -21.05
CA ILE A 412 -6.73 -8.61 -22.32
C ILE A 412 -7.41 -7.45 -23.07
N LYS A 413 -8.25 -6.67 -22.39
CA LYS A 413 -8.95 -5.51 -22.96
C LYS A 413 -7.96 -4.52 -23.60
N ASN A 414 -6.85 -4.23 -22.91
CA ASN A 414 -5.84 -3.29 -23.36
C ASN A 414 -4.93 -3.85 -24.47
N SER A 415 -5.01 -5.16 -24.76
CA SER A 415 -4.30 -5.77 -25.85
C SER A 415 -4.94 -5.43 -27.21
N PRO A 416 -4.11 -5.22 -28.26
CA PRO A 416 -4.61 -4.83 -29.59
C PRO A 416 -5.70 -5.76 -30.11
N GLY A 417 -6.84 -5.22 -30.49
CA GLY A 417 -7.97 -5.95 -31.12
C GLY A 417 -8.80 -6.81 -30.18
N CYS A 418 -8.54 -6.82 -28.86
CA CYS A 418 -9.22 -7.71 -27.92
C CYS A 418 -10.48 -7.11 -27.29
N ILE A 419 -10.63 -5.77 -27.26
CA ILE A 419 -11.75 -5.12 -26.54
C ILE A 419 -13.14 -5.54 -27.10
N HIS A 420 -13.32 -5.63 -28.40
CA HIS A 420 -14.60 -6.01 -29.00
C HIS A 420 -14.97 -7.50 -28.73
N PRO A 421 -14.06 -8.48 -28.98
CA PRO A 421 -14.32 -9.87 -28.63
C PRO A 421 -14.62 -10.06 -27.13
N LEU A 422 -13.83 -9.44 -26.27
CA LEU A 422 -14.02 -9.50 -24.82
C LEU A 422 -15.39 -8.94 -24.42
N THR A 423 -15.73 -7.74 -24.87
CA THR A 423 -17.03 -7.11 -24.59
C THR A 423 -18.20 -7.99 -25.06
N SER A 424 -18.10 -8.54 -26.26
CA SER A 424 -19.14 -9.44 -26.83
C SER A 424 -19.31 -10.72 -25.99
N ARG A 425 -18.29 -11.16 -25.29
CA ARG A 425 -18.31 -12.31 -24.42
C ARG A 425 -18.85 -12.00 -23.03
N VAL A 426 -18.45 -10.86 -22.46
CA VAL A 426 -18.81 -10.42 -21.10
C VAL A 426 -20.28 -10.00 -21.04
N LEU A 427 -20.80 -9.23 -22.01
CA LEU A 427 -22.15 -8.68 -21.97
C LEU A 427 -23.27 -9.72 -21.83
N PRO A 428 -23.27 -10.86 -22.54
CA PRO A 428 -24.28 -11.90 -22.34
C PRO A 428 -24.25 -12.55 -20.95
N TYR A 429 -23.09 -12.50 -20.28
CA TYR A 429 -22.94 -13.05 -18.95
C TYR A 429 -23.45 -12.08 -17.86
N ILE A 430 -23.03 -10.81 -17.90
CA ILE A 430 -23.37 -9.83 -16.86
C ILE A 430 -24.74 -9.19 -17.03
N GLY A 431 -25.25 -9.08 -18.27
CA GLY A 431 -26.56 -8.46 -18.53
C GLY A 431 -27.71 -9.11 -17.73
N PRO A 432 -27.87 -10.44 -17.72
CA PRO A 432 -28.85 -11.11 -16.88
C PRO A 432 -28.68 -10.91 -15.38
N ILE A 433 -27.42 -10.77 -14.89
CA ILE A 433 -27.09 -10.53 -13.49
C ILE A 433 -27.60 -9.15 -13.08
N LEU A 434 -27.24 -8.11 -13.81
CA LEU A 434 -27.65 -6.74 -13.52
C LEU A 434 -29.16 -6.49 -13.66
N ASN A 435 -29.82 -7.21 -14.55
CA ASN A 435 -31.27 -7.10 -14.72
C ASN A 435 -32.09 -7.77 -13.61
N LYS A 436 -31.47 -8.63 -12.79
CA LYS A 436 -32.13 -9.32 -11.66
C LYS A 436 -31.24 -9.32 -10.42
N PRO A 437 -30.85 -8.16 -9.89
CA PRO A 437 -29.90 -8.06 -8.81
C PRO A 437 -30.35 -8.80 -7.54
N GLN A 438 -31.65 -8.75 -7.22
CA GLN A 438 -32.21 -9.40 -6.01
C GLN A 438 -32.16 -10.93 -6.00
N GLN A 439 -31.81 -11.56 -7.12
CA GLN A 439 -31.73 -13.03 -7.26
C GLN A 439 -30.28 -13.54 -7.31
N GLN A 440 -29.31 -12.62 -7.18
CA GLN A 440 -27.91 -12.96 -7.30
C GLN A 440 -27.27 -13.23 -5.95
N PRO A 441 -26.20 -14.04 -5.90
CA PRO A 441 -25.35 -14.13 -4.72
C PRO A 441 -24.78 -12.78 -4.31
N ASP A 442 -24.50 -12.64 -3.01
CA ASP A 442 -23.85 -11.46 -2.46
C ASP A 442 -22.53 -11.16 -3.17
N GLY A 443 -22.31 -9.89 -3.49
CA GLY A 443 -21.11 -9.39 -4.16
C GLY A 443 -21.12 -9.54 -5.70
N LEU A 444 -21.92 -10.43 -6.28
CA LEU A 444 -21.88 -10.68 -7.73
C LEU A 444 -22.41 -9.47 -8.55
N VAL A 445 -23.39 -8.75 -8.03
CA VAL A 445 -23.91 -7.54 -8.67
C VAL A 445 -22.86 -6.43 -8.61
N ALA A 446 -22.28 -6.18 -7.43
CA ALA A 446 -21.24 -5.18 -7.26
C ALA A 446 -20.01 -5.48 -8.16
N GLY A 447 -19.51 -6.72 -8.14
CA GLY A 447 -18.41 -7.12 -9.02
C GLY A 447 -18.75 -7.05 -10.52
N SER A 448 -20.01 -7.31 -10.90
CA SER A 448 -20.44 -7.14 -12.30
C SER A 448 -20.42 -5.67 -12.73
N LEU A 449 -20.73 -4.74 -11.82
CA LEU A 449 -20.62 -3.30 -12.05
C LEU A 449 -19.16 -2.87 -12.21
N ASP A 450 -18.23 -3.42 -11.41
CA ASP A 450 -16.79 -3.19 -11.56
C ASP A 450 -16.28 -3.66 -12.92
N LEU A 451 -16.71 -4.85 -13.35
CA LEU A 451 -16.35 -5.39 -14.64
C LEU A 451 -16.89 -4.51 -15.79
N VAL A 452 -18.12 -3.96 -15.68
CA VAL A 452 -18.64 -2.99 -16.64
C VAL A 452 -17.81 -1.71 -16.63
N THR A 453 -17.50 -1.19 -15.47
CA THR A 453 -16.69 0.02 -15.29
C THR A 453 -15.32 -0.14 -15.91
N MET A 454 -14.65 -1.28 -15.66
CA MET A 454 -13.37 -1.63 -16.29
C MET A 454 -13.50 -1.62 -17.83
N LEU A 455 -14.55 -2.23 -18.40
CA LEU A 455 -14.74 -2.25 -19.85
C LEU A 455 -14.99 -0.86 -20.45
N LEU A 456 -15.66 0.04 -19.72
CA LEU A 456 -15.97 1.40 -20.18
C LEU A 456 -14.76 2.34 -20.17
N LYS A 457 -13.84 2.16 -19.24
CA LYS A 457 -12.64 3.00 -19.11
C LYS A 457 -11.83 2.97 -20.42
N ASN A 458 -11.59 4.12 -21.04
CA ASN A 458 -10.81 4.27 -22.28
C ASN A 458 -11.32 3.45 -23.47
N ALA A 459 -12.61 3.06 -23.47
CA ALA A 459 -13.20 2.27 -24.54
C ALA A 459 -13.56 3.12 -25.78
N PRO A 460 -13.50 2.56 -27.00
CA PRO A 460 -14.06 3.19 -28.19
C PRO A 460 -15.56 3.44 -28.02
N ILE A 461 -16.07 4.47 -28.68
CA ILE A 461 -17.47 4.92 -28.52
C ILE A 461 -18.50 3.84 -28.90
N ASP A 462 -18.20 3.03 -29.89
CA ASP A 462 -19.06 1.92 -30.34
C ASP A 462 -19.14 0.80 -29.30
N VAL A 463 -18.05 0.55 -28.57
CA VAL A 463 -18.01 -0.38 -27.43
C VAL A 463 -18.83 0.18 -26.27
N VAL A 464 -18.62 1.47 -25.92
CA VAL A 464 -19.41 2.15 -24.87
C VAL A 464 -20.91 2.06 -25.19
N LYS A 465 -21.28 2.28 -26.46
CA LYS A 465 -22.67 2.14 -26.92
C LYS A 465 -23.20 0.72 -26.77
N ALA A 466 -22.43 -0.29 -27.16
CA ALA A 466 -22.83 -1.69 -27.00
C ALA A 466 -23.06 -2.06 -25.52
N ILE A 467 -22.22 -1.58 -24.62
CA ILE A 467 -22.39 -1.78 -23.18
C ILE A 467 -23.62 -1.01 -22.67
N HIS A 468 -23.81 0.23 -23.13
CA HIS A 468 -25.00 1.05 -22.80
C HIS A 468 -26.30 0.32 -23.14
N ASP A 469 -26.42 -0.20 -24.35
CA ASP A 469 -27.64 -0.85 -24.85
C ASP A 469 -28.05 -2.09 -24.00
N VAL A 470 -27.12 -2.68 -23.24
CA VAL A 470 -27.35 -3.86 -22.37
C VAL A 470 -27.48 -3.51 -20.91
N CYS A 471 -26.64 -2.60 -20.40
CA CYS A 471 -26.43 -2.42 -18.95
C CYS A 471 -26.97 -1.11 -18.39
N PHE A 472 -27.10 -0.03 -19.18
CA PHE A 472 -27.36 1.32 -18.67
C PHE A 472 -28.64 1.42 -17.82
N ASP A 473 -29.76 0.89 -18.31
CA ASP A 473 -31.04 0.97 -17.59
C ASP A 473 -31.00 0.18 -16.27
N ALA A 474 -30.30 -0.95 -16.27
CA ALA A 474 -30.10 -1.74 -15.06
C ALA A 474 -29.23 -1.00 -14.03
N VAL A 475 -28.17 -0.34 -14.47
CA VAL A 475 -27.30 0.46 -13.59
C VAL A 475 -28.07 1.64 -12.99
N ILE A 476 -28.86 2.37 -13.77
CA ILE A 476 -29.75 3.42 -13.27
C ILE A 476 -30.72 2.85 -12.23
N TRP A 477 -31.32 1.70 -12.51
CA TRP A 477 -32.26 1.06 -11.60
C TRP A 477 -31.60 0.69 -10.26
N ILE A 478 -30.36 0.16 -10.30
CA ILE A 478 -29.61 -0.19 -9.09
C ILE A 478 -29.35 1.07 -8.26
N VAL A 479 -28.86 2.15 -8.83
CA VAL A 479 -28.65 3.43 -8.10
C VAL A 479 -29.93 3.92 -7.45
N LEU A 480 -31.08 3.78 -8.12
CA LEU A 480 -32.37 4.30 -7.64
C LEU A 480 -33.04 3.40 -6.59
N GLN A 481 -32.77 2.09 -6.59
CA GLN A 481 -33.57 1.13 -5.83
C GLN A 481 -32.75 0.25 -4.87
N SER A 482 -31.43 0.10 -5.05
CA SER A 482 -30.63 -0.72 -4.14
C SER A 482 -30.46 -0.04 -2.78
N ASP A 483 -30.43 -0.85 -1.74
CA ASP A 483 -30.05 -0.47 -0.37
C ASP A 483 -28.67 -1.04 0.01
N ASP A 484 -28.03 -1.82 -0.87
CA ASP A 484 -26.67 -2.30 -0.71
C ASP A 484 -25.67 -1.20 -1.08
N HIS A 485 -24.76 -0.88 -0.15
CA HIS A 485 -23.81 0.23 -0.34
C HIS A 485 -22.77 -0.06 -1.40
N SER A 486 -22.30 -1.29 -1.51
CA SER A 486 -21.31 -1.69 -2.53
C SER A 486 -21.91 -1.61 -3.93
N GLU A 487 -23.15 -2.12 -4.10
CA GLU A 487 -23.86 -2.00 -5.37
C GLU A 487 -24.08 -0.52 -5.75
N MET A 488 -24.47 0.33 -4.80
CA MET A 488 -24.68 1.76 -5.06
C MET A 488 -23.38 2.48 -5.43
N GLN A 489 -22.27 2.18 -4.74
CA GLN A 489 -20.96 2.75 -5.03
C GLN A 489 -20.50 2.37 -6.43
N ASN A 490 -20.48 1.08 -6.75
CA ASN A 490 -19.99 0.57 -8.03
C ASN A 490 -20.92 0.99 -9.18
N ALA A 491 -22.24 1.05 -8.96
CA ALA A 491 -23.18 1.59 -9.94
C ALA A 491 -22.98 3.09 -10.20
N THR A 492 -22.65 3.85 -9.17
CA THR A 492 -22.34 5.29 -9.29
C THR A 492 -21.09 5.51 -10.13
N GLU A 493 -20.03 4.74 -9.87
CA GLU A 493 -18.78 4.78 -10.63
C GLU A 493 -19.01 4.35 -12.10
N CYS A 494 -19.80 3.30 -12.29
CA CYS A 494 -20.21 2.85 -13.61
C CYS A 494 -20.98 3.94 -14.39
N LEU A 495 -21.88 4.69 -13.75
CA LEU A 495 -22.54 5.83 -14.38
C LEU A 495 -21.56 6.95 -14.74
N ALA A 496 -20.58 7.22 -13.89
CA ALA A 496 -19.51 8.17 -14.18
C ALA A 496 -18.73 7.75 -15.43
N ALA A 497 -18.41 6.46 -15.56
CA ALA A 497 -17.73 5.89 -16.72
C ALA A 497 -18.58 5.95 -18.00
N PHE A 498 -19.90 5.69 -17.92
CA PHE A 498 -20.80 5.89 -19.06
C PHE A 498 -20.83 7.32 -19.56
N VAL A 499 -20.93 8.28 -18.66
CA VAL A 499 -20.95 9.71 -19.01
C VAL A 499 -19.60 10.16 -19.59
N SER A 500 -18.49 9.72 -19.02
CA SER A 500 -17.15 10.04 -19.49
C SER A 500 -16.86 9.44 -20.87
N GLY A 501 -17.21 8.15 -21.07
CA GLY A 501 -16.98 7.44 -22.33
C GLY A 501 -17.95 7.84 -23.45
N GLY A 502 -19.23 8.06 -23.11
CA GLY A 502 -20.28 8.40 -24.09
C GLY A 502 -20.43 9.88 -24.38
N ARG A 503 -20.00 10.75 -23.45
CA ARG A 503 -20.11 12.21 -23.56
C ARG A 503 -21.54 12.64 -23.97
N GLU A 504 -21.67 13.64 -24.82
CA GLU A 504 -22.99 14.11 -25.29
C GLU A 504 -23.79 13.04 -26.12
N GLU A 505 -23.10 12.07 -26.72
CA GLU A 505 -23.74 11.01 -27.52
C GLU A 505 -24.58 10.07 -26.65
N VAL A 506 -24.24 9.88 -25.38
CA VAL A 506 -25.02 9.04 -24.45
C VAL A 506 -26.50 9.46 -24.40
N LEU A 507 -26.78 10.75 -24.57
CA LEU A 507 -28.14 11.30 -24.55
C LEU A 507 -28.98 10.88 -25.75
N THR A 508 -28.35 10.47 -26.85
CA THR A 508 -29.02 10.14 -28.12
C THR A 508 -29.29 8.64 -28.27
N TRP A 509 -28.62 7.78 -27.49
CA TRP A 509 -28.68 6.34 -27.71
C TRP A 509 -30.03 5.70 -27.36
N SER A 510 -30.75 6.24 -26.38
CA SER A 510 -32.07 5.75 -25.98
C SER A 510 -33.22 6.31 -26.88
N GLY A 511 -32.89 7.04 -27.93
CA GLY A 511 -33.88 7.65 -28.83
C GLY A 511 -34.59 8.90 -28.28
N ASP A 512 -34.61 9.13 -26.99
CA ASP A 512 -35.12 10.33 -26.29
C ASP A 512 -34.07 10.90 -25.36
N SER A 513 -33.39 11.95 -25.81
CA SER A 513 -32.35 12.64 -25.01
C SER A 513 -32.89 13.21 -23.70
N GLY A 514 -34.16 13.58 -23.64
CA GLY A 514 -34.79 14.08 -22.43
C GLY A 514 -35.03 12.98 -21.39
N PHE A 515 -35.25 11.73 -21.81
CA PHE A 515 -35.38 10.60 -20.90
C PHE A 515 -34.04 10.24 -20.24
N THR A 516 -32.98 10.06 -21.03
CA THR A 516 -31.66 9.75 -20.53
C THR A 516 -31.16 10.81 -19.55
N MET A 517 -31.33 12.10 -19.91
CA MET A 517 -30.91 13.19 -19.01
C MET A 517 -31.70 13.19 -17.71
N ARG A 518 -33.01 12.93 -17.74
CA ARG A 518 -33.81 12.78 -16.50
C ARG A 518 -33.33 11.63 -15.65
N SER A 519 -33.04 10.46 -16.22
CA SER A 519 -32.54 9.29 -15.48
C SER A 519 -31.20 9.59 -14.78
N LEU A 520 -30.29 10.30 -15.46
CA LEU A 520 -29.03 10.75 -14.88
C LEU A 520 -29.24 11.76 -13.74
N LEU A 521 -30.15 12.70 -13.89
CA LEU A 521 -30.49 13.67 -12.84
C LEU A 521 -31.22 13.03 -11.65
N ASP A 522 -32.09 12.06 -11.90
CA ASP A 522 -32.77 11.30 -10.83
C ASP A 522 -31.76 10.49 -10.01
N ALA A 523 -30.77 9.85 -10.65
CA ALA A 523 -29.67 9.19 -9.98
C ALA A 523 -28.84 10.18 -9.13
N ALA A 524 -28.49 11.34 -9.69
CA ALA A 524 -27.80 12.38 -8.95
C ALA A 524 -28.60 12.87 -7.74
N SER A 525 -29.92 13.06 -7.92
CA SER A 525 -30.83 13.50 -6.85
C SER A 525 -30.92 12.46 -5.71
N ARG A 526 -30.96 11.16 -6.04
CA ARG A 526 -30.96 10.07 -5.05
C ARG A 526 -29.67 10.05 -4.25
N LEU A 527 -28.51 10.15 -4.91
CA LEU A 527 -27.19 10.13 -4.28
C LEU A 527 -26.89 11.38 -3.44
N LEU A 528 -27.50 12.51 -3.80
CA LEU A 528 -27.39 13.77 -3.03
C LEU A 528 -28.51 13.93 -1.96
N ASP A 529 -29.37 12.95 -1.76
CA ASP A 529 -30.39 13.01 -0.71
C ASP A 529 -29.72 13.03 0.68
N PRO A 530 -29.95 14.06 1.51
CA PRO A 530 -29.38 14.13 2.87
C PRO A 530 -29.77 12.96 3.79
N LYS A 531 -30.81 12.22 3.46
CA LYS A 531 -31.29 11.04 4.21
C LYS A 531 -30.55 9.77 3.84
N LEU A 532 -29.89 9.74 2.68
CA LEU A 532 -29.12 8.59 2.26
C LEU A 532 -27.86 8.48 3.13
N GLU A 533 -27.54 7.27 3.55
CA GLU A 533 -26.31 6.99 4.29
C GLU A 533 -25.08 7.41 3.49
N SER A 534 -24.07 7.94 4.15
CA SER A 534 -22.89 8.54 3.47
C SER A 534 -22.09 7.50 2.69
N SER A 535 -22.00 6.28 3.20
CA SER A 535 -21.30 5.16 2.53
C SER A 535 -21.91 4.82 1.17
N GLY A 536 -23.23 4.77 1.04
CA GLY A 536 -23.90 4.48 -0.24
C GLY A 536 -23.70 5.56 -1.33
N SER A 537 -23.25 6.76 -0.97
CA SER A 537 -23.04 7.87 -1.92
C SER A 537 -21.58 8.30 -2.04
N LEU A 538 -20.62 7.45 -1.64
CA LEU A 538 -19.21 7.82 -1.56
C LEU A 538 -18.66 8.36 -2.89
N PHE A 539 -19.03 7.76 -4.02
CA PHE A 539 -18.56 8.15 -5.35
C PHE A 539 -19.43 9.19 -6.07
N VAL A 540 -20.42 9.79 -5.38
CA VAL A 540 -21.28 10.81 -6.01
C VAL A 540 -20.50 12.02 -6.53
N GLY A 541 -19.39 12.37 -5.88
CA GLY A 541 -18.51 13.46 -6.29
C GLY A 541 -17.94 13.24 -7.69
N SER A 542 -17.36 12.07 -7.95
CA SER A 542 -16.84 11.67 -9.26
C SER A 542 -17.96 11.70 -10.32
N TYR A 543 -19.10 11.11 -10.01
CA TYR A 543 -20.24 11.09 -10.94
C TYR A 543 -20.74 12.50 -11.34
N ILE A 544 -20.96 13.38 -10.35
CA ILE A 544 -21.37 14.77 -10.62
C ILE A 544 -20.30 15.52 -11.40
N LEU A 545 -19.03 15.29 -11.10
CA LEU A 545 -17.90 15.87 -11.83
C LEU A 545 -17.97 15.48 -13.32
N GLN A 546 -18.19 14.20 -13.63
CA GLN A 546 -18.31 13.74 -15.01
C GLN A 546 -19.53 14.34 -15.72
N LEU A 547 -20.69 14.50 -15.05
CA LEU A 547 -21.84 15.20 -15.60
C LEU A 547 -21.50 16.63 -15.98
N ILE A 548 -20.81 17.37 -15.12
CA ILE A 548 -20.42 18.77 -15.35
C ILE A 548 -19.39 18.88 -16.48
N LEU A 549 -18.42 17.99 -16.54
CA LEU A 549 -17.35 18.04 -17.54
C LEU A 549 -17.84 17.63 -18.94
N ASN A 550 -18.66 16.61 -19.04
CA ASN A 550 -19.05 16.01 -20.33
C ASN A 550 -20.42 16.46 -20.84
N LEU A 551 -21.30 17.01 -19.97
CA LEU A 551 -22.63 17.50 -20.31
C LEU A 551 -22.84 18.96 -19.85
N PRO A 552 -21.91 19.90 -20.09
CA PRO A 552 -21.95 21.25 -19.51
C PRO A 552 -23.18 22.04 -19.95
N SER A 553 -23.61 21.91 -21.18
CA SER A 553 -24.77 22.60 -21.73
C SER A 553 -26.08 22.23 -21.03
N GLN A 554 -26.26 20.95 -20.76
CA GLN A 554 -27.44 20.40 -20.07
C GLN A 554 -27.38 20.71 -18.57
N MET A 555 -26.20 20.53 -17.93
CA MET A 555 -26.03 20.80 -16.52
C MET A 555 -26.18 22.29 -16.15
N SER A 556 -25.87 23.21 -17.07
CA SER A 556 -26.05 24.65 -16.84
C SER A 556 -27.50 25.04 -16.54
N LEU A 557 -28.48 24.30 -17.09
CA LEU A 557 -29.90 24.52 -16.86
C LEU A 557 -30.35 24.16 -15.43
N HIS A 558 -29.58 23.26 -14.76
CA HIS A 558 -29.87 22.70 -13.45
C HIS A 558 -28.89 23.18 -12.36
N ILE A 559 -27.97 24.08 -12.68
CA ILE A 559 -26.84 24.46 -11.80
C ILE A 559 -27.30 24.96 -10.42
N ARG A 560 -28.38 25.73 -10.34
CA ARG A 560 -28.89 26.24 -9.06
C ARG A 560 -29.41 25.13 -8.15
N ASP A 561 -30.17 24.19 -8.72
CA ASP A 561 -30.72 23.05 -7.98
C ASP A 561 -29.62 22.08 -7.56
N LEU A 562 -28.63 21.86 -8.45
CA LEU A 562 -27.44 21.06 -8.14
C LEU A 562 -26.65 21.66 -6.98
N VAL A 563 -26.33 22.95 -7.03
CA VAL A 563 -25.58 23.63 -5.96
C VAL A 563 -26.34 23.59 -4.64
N ALA A 564 -27.67 23.77 -4.66
CA ALA A 564 -28.48 23.64 -3.47
C ALA A 564 -28.50 22.21 -2.89
N ALA A 565 -28.51 21.19 -3.77
CA ALA A 565 -28.45 19.78 -3.35
C ALA A 565 -27.07 19.44 -2.77
N LEU A 566 -25.98 19.88 -3.39
CA LEU A 566 -24.60 19.71 -2.92
C LEU A 566 -24.41 20.32 -1.53
N VAL A 567 -24.90 21.54 -1.28
CA VAL A 567 -24.81 22.20 0.03
C VAL A 567 -25.57 21.39 1.08
N ARG A 568 -26.81 20.97 0.80
CA ARG A 568 -27.59 20.17 1.74
C ARG A 568 -26.92 18.81 2.02
N ARG A 569 -26.38 18.18 0.98
CA ARG A 569 -25.65 16.91 1.15
C ARG A 569 -24.40 17.10 2.01
N MET A 570 -23.61 18.11 1.73
CA MET A 570 -22.39 18.40 2.48
C MET A 570 -22.67 18.72 3.97
N GLN A 571 -23.82 19.32 4.27
CA GLN A 571 -24.27 19.55 5.67
C GLN A 571 -24.64 18.26 6.41
N SER A 572 -25.08 17.22 5.71
CA SER A 572 -25.49 15.93 6.29
C SER A 572 -24.35 14.90 6.36
N VAL A 573 -23.25 15.12 5.63
CA VAL A 573 -22.13 14.17 5.50
C VAL A 573 -21.30 14.09 6.78
N GLN A 574 -20.97 12.86 7.17
CA GLN A 574 -20.08 12.57 8.30
C GLN A 574 -18.69 12.06 7.84
N ILE A 575 -18.59 11.48 6.64
CA ILE A 575 -17.34 10.93 6.07
C ILE A 575 -16.53 12.06 5.45
N VAL A 576 -15.26 12.24 5.87
CA VAL A 576 -14.37 13.31 5.40
C VAL A 576 -14.12 13.19 3.90
N GLY A 577 -13.82 11.99 3.38
CA GLY A 577 -13.57 11.75 1.95
C GLY A 577 -14.73 12.16 1.05
N LEU A 578 -15.99 11.84 1.45
CA LEU A 578 -17.16 12.30 0.70
C LEU A 578 -17.28 13.83 0.72
N LYS A 579 -17.00 14.48 1.85
CA LYS A 579 -17.03 15.93 1.94
C LYS A 579 -15.98 16.57 1.04
N SER A 580 -14.77 16.02 0.99
CA SER A 580 -13.69 16.48 0.10
C SER A 580 -14.05 16.31 -1.38
N SER A 581 -14.71 15.22 -1.77
CA SER A 581 -15.17 15.00 -3.15
C SER A 581 -16.25 16.00 -3.56
N LEU A 582 -17.15 16.37 -2.64
CA LEU A 582 -18.14 17.43 -2.88
C LEU A 582 -17.48 18.82 -3.00
N LEU A 583 -16.45 19.12 -2.21
CA LEU A 583 -15.66 20.36 -2.32
C LEU A 583 -14.96 20.47 -3.67
N LEU A 584 -14.45 19.37 -4.22
CA LEU A 584 -13.88 19.34 -5.57
C LEU A 584 -14.86 19.82 -6.64
N ILE A 585 -16.14 19.47 -6.50
CA ILE A 585 -17.18 19.96 -7.43
C ILE A 585 -17.33 21.48 -7.33
N PHE A 586 -17.36 22.04 -6.13
CA PHE A 586 -17.41 23.49 -5.95
C PHE A 586 -16.17 24.16 -6.55
N ALA A 587 -15.00 23.62 -6.35
CA ALA A 587 -13.78 24.12 -6.95
C ALA A 587 -13.84 24.08 -8.49
N ARG A 588 -14.34 23.00 -9.05
CA ARG A 588 -14.48 22.88 -10.51
C ARG A 588 -15.51 23.89 -11.07
N LEU A 589 -16.61 24.13 -10.35
CA LEU A 589 -17.60 25.14 -10.72
C LEU A 589 -17.02 26.56 -10.68
N VAL A 590 -16.13 26.87 -9.74
CA VAL A 590 -15.35 28.12 -9.72
C VAL A 590 -14.56 28.29 -11.03
N HIS A 591 -13.82 27.27 -11.45
CA HIS A 591 -13.07 27.28 -12.71
C HIS A 591 -13.97 27.49 -13.93
N MET A 592 -15.09 26.79 -13.99
CA MET A 592 -16.06 26.94 -15.10
C MET A 592 -16.73 28.32 -15.14
N SER A 593 -16.81 28.99 -14.01
CA SER A 593 -17.37 30.33 -13.90
C SER A 593 -16.41 31.42 -14.40
N SER A 594 -15.12 31.11 -14.60
CA SER A 594 -14.14 32.06 -15.11
C SER A 594 -14.52 32.55 -16.53
N PRO A 595 -14.40 33.87 -16.84
CA PRO A 595 -13.85 34.94 -15.99
C PRO A 595 -14.82 35.58 -14.99
N ASN A 596 -16.09 35.16 -14.93
CA ASN A 596 -17.15 35.77 -14.13
C ASN A 596 -17.40 35.06 -12.78
N VAL A 597 -16.34 34.73 -12.04
CA VAL A 597 -16.42 34.01 -10.75
C VAL A 597 -17.35 34.71 -9.75
N GLU A 598 -17.52 36.04 -9.84
CA GLU A 598 -18.45 36.79 -8.99
C GLU A 598 -19.89 36.28 -9.09
N GLN A 599 -20.34 35.84 -10.29
CA GLN A 599 -21.69 35.29 -10.48
C GLN A 599 -21.89 33.99 -9.70
N PHE A 600 -20.84 33.19 -9.57
CA PHE A 600 -20.89 31.97 -8.76
C PHE A 600 -20.99 32.30 -7.26
N ILE A 601 -20.25 33.32 -6.80
CA ILE A 601 -20.38 33.81 -5.41
C ILE A 601 -21.79 34.33 -5.16
N ASP A 602 -22.39 35.07 -6.10
CA ASP A 602 -23.79 35.55 -6.00
C ASP A 602 -24.78 34.37 -5.95
N LEU A 603 -24.56 33.33 -6.77
CA LEU A 603 -25.37 32.10 -6.76
C LEU A 603 -25.34 31.46 -5.37
N LEU A 604 -24.16 31.20 -4.84
CA LEU A 604 -23.99 30.59 -3.50
C LEU A 604 -24.60 31.48 -2.39
N THR A 605 -24.45 32.79 -2.50
CA THR A 605 -25.04 33.76 -1.53
C THR A 605 -26.57 33.73 -1.57
N SER A 606 -27.17 33.40 -2.72
CA SER A 606 -28.64 33.35 -2.89
C SER A 606 -29.27 32.07 -2.35
N ILE A 607 -28.47 31.05 -2.01
CA ILE A 607 -28.95 29.76 -1.52
C ILE A 607 -28.78 29.74 0.02
N PRO A 608 -29.80 29.36 0.79
CA PRO A 608 -29.71 29.25 2.24
C PRO A 608 -28.87 28.04 2.65
N ALA A 609 -28.20 28.15 3.81
CA ALA A 609 -27.51 27.03 4.46
C ALA A 609 -27.85 27.03 5.96
N GLU A 610 -28.11 25.88 6.53
CA GLU A 610 -28.52 25.79 7.96
C GLU A 610 -27.34 26.19 8.87
N GLY A 611 -27.60 27.05 9.85
CA GLY A 611 -26.57 27.51 10.79
C GLY A 611 -25.59 28.57 10.24
N TYR A 612 -25.77 29.04 9.01
CA TYR A 612 -24.91 30.05 8.37
C TYR A 612 -25.77 31.12 7.67
N ASP A 613 -25.19 32.30 7.43
CA ASP A 613 -25.88 33.39 6.76
C ASP A 613 -26.36 33.01 5.34
N ASN A 614 -25.59 32.19 4.67
CA ASN A 614 -25.83 31.67 3.31
C ASN A 614 -24.88 30.52 2.95
N SER A 615 -25.11 29.87 1.81
CA SER A 615 -24.28 28.75 1.36
C SER A 615 -22.84 29.14 1.06
N PHE A 616 -22.55 30.37 0.63
CA PHE A 616 -21.17 30.83 0.43
C PHE A 616 -20.36 30.79 1.73
N SER A 617 -20.92 31.34 2.81
CA SER A 617 -20.28 31.33 4.12
C SER A 617 -20.05 29.91 4.64
N TYR A 618 -21.01 29.01 4.46
CA TYR A 618 -20.87 27.61 4.83
C TYR A 618 -19.78 26.88 4.02
N VAL A 619 -19.87 26.93 2.68
CA VAL A 619 -18.93 26.23 1.80
C VAL A 619 -17.49 26.71 2.05
N MET A 620 -17.29 28.04 2.18
CA MET A 620 -15.95 28.56 2.44
C MET A 620 -15.42 28.21 3.83
N SER A 621 -16.30 28.12 4.83
CA SER A 621 -15.91 27.65 6.16
C SER A 621 -15.41 26.21 6.14
N GLU A 622 -16.15 25.31 5.49
CA GLU A 622 -15.77 23.90 5.37
C GLU A 622 -14.55 23.71 4.46
N TRP A 623 -14.50 24.41 3.32
CA TRP A 623 -13.39 24.29 2.37
C TRP A 623 -12.05 24.72 3.00
N THR A 624 -12.02 25.91 3.62
CA THR A 624 -10.79 26.41 4.26
C THR A 624 -10.34 25.60 5.47
N LYS A 625 -11.27 24.86 6.09
CA LYS A 625 -10.96 23.93 7.17
C LYS A 625 -10.35 22.64 6.66
N GLN A 626 -10.80 22.12 5.51
CA GLN A 626 -10.41 20.82 5.00
C GLN A 626 -9.33 20.87 3.92
N GLN A 627 -8.93 22.05 3.44
CA GLN A 627 -8.00 22.20 2.32
C GLN A 627 -6.67 21.45 2.55
N GLY A 628 -6.14 21.45 3.76
CA GLY A 628 -4.90 20.74 4.11
C GLY A 628 -5.06 19.21 4.26
N GLU A 629 -6.30 18.69 4.26
CA GLU A 629 -6.59 17.26 4.34
C GLU A 629 -6.93 16.64 2.98
N ILE A 630 -7.00 17.47 1.92
CA ILE A 630 -7.30 17.02 0.56
C ILE A 630 -6.09 16.29 0.00
N GLN A 631 -6.29 15.04 -0.40
CA GLN A 631 -5.29 14.16 -1.01
C GLN A 631 -5.50 14.04 -2.52
N GLY A 632 -4.43 13.67 -3.23
CA GLY A 632 -4.43 13.47 -4.67
C GLY A 632 -4.01 14.71 -5.46
N ALA A 633 -3.06 14.52 -6.39
CA ALA A 633 -2.45 15.62 -7.15
C ALA A 633 -3.47 16.45 -7.95
N TYR A 634 -4.44 15.79 -8.60
CA TYR A 634 -5.50 16.47 -9.34
C TYR A 634 -6.39 17.32 -8.42
N GLN A 635 -6.82 16.74 -7.28
CA GLN A 635 -7.70 17.39 -6.31
C GLN A 635 -7.03 18.64 -5.72
N ILE A 636 -5.76 18.53 -5.34
CA ILE A 636 -4.96 19.65 -4.82
C ILE A 636 -4.81 20.75 -5.87
N LYS A 637 -4.48 20.40 -7.12
CA LYS A 637 -4.38 21.38 -8.22
C LYS A 637 -5.67 22.15 -8.43
N VAL A 638 -6.80 21.45 -8.51
CA VAL A 638 -8.11 22.05 -8.79
C VAL A 638 -8.59 22.93 -7.63
N THR A 639 -8.48 22.46 -6.40
CA THR A 639 -8.98 23.19 -5.22
C THR A 639 -8.11 24.38 -4.89
N THR A 640 -6.79 24.25 -4.95
CA THR A 640 -5.86 25.37 -4.67
C THR A 640 -5.95 26.46 -5.74
N SER A 641 -5.98 26.08 -7.02
CA SER A 641 -6.12 27.08 -8.09
C SER A 641 -7.51 27.75 -8.09
N ALA A 642 -8.56 27.06 -7.67
CA ALA A 642 -9.88 27.67 -7.47
C ALA A 642 -9.90 28.69 -6.32
N LEU A 643 -9.21 28.41 -5.21
CA LEU A 643 -9.03 29.38 -4.12
C LEU A 643 -8.30 30.64 -4.59
N ALA A 644 -7.27 30.49 -5.43
CA ALA A 644 -6.57 31.61 -6.05
C ALA A 644 -7.52 32.43 -6.94
N LEU A 645 -8.37 31.80 -7.76
CA LEU A 645 -9.39 32.48 -8.55
C LEU A 645 -10.39 33.25 -7.68
N LEU A 646 -10.87 32.66 -6.59
CA LEU A 646 -11.75 33.32 -5.63
C LEU A 646 -11.08 34.55 -5.01
N LEU A 647 -9.80 34.44 -4.61
CA LEU A 647 -9.05 35.55 -4.03
C LEU A 647 -8.85 36.70 -5.03
N SER A 648 -8.77 36.40 -6.33
CA SER A 648 -8.65 37.43 -7.38
C SER A 648 -9.90 38.27 -7.54
N THR A 649 -11.07 37.79 -7.09
CA THR A 649 -12.33 38.56 -7.15
C THR A 649 -12.33 39.65 -6.10
N ARG A 650 -12.99 40.78 -6.43
CA ARG A 650 -13.17 41.87 -5.47
C ARG A 650 -14.57 41.86 -4.85
N HIS A 651 -15.22 40.72 -4.81
CA HIS A 651 -16.58 40.62 -4.34
C HIS A 651 -16.70 40.97 -2.86
N ALA A 652 -17.65 41.84 -2.53
CA ALA A 652 -17.81 42.39 -1.15
C ALA A 652 -18.07 41.32 -0.09
N LYS A 653 -18.67 40.19 -0.45
CA LYS A 653 -18.92 39.06 0.47
C LYS A 653 -17.64 38.33 0.89
N LEU A 654 -16.66 38.26 0.00
CA LEU A 654 -15.35 37.64 0.34
C LEU A 654 -14.69 38.36 1.51
N ALA A 655 -14.66 39.69 1.47
CA ALA A 655 -14.06 40.53 2.51
C ALA A 655 -14.83 40.52 3.84
N LYS A 656 -16.12 40.21 3.80
CA LYS A 656 -17.02 40.21 4.99
C LYS A 656 -17.15 38.86 5.67
N THR A 657 -16.69 37.79 5.02
CA THR A 657 -16.77 36.43 5.55
C THR A 657 -15.56 36.16 6.43
N ASN A 658 -15.80 35.71 7.66
CA ASN A 658 -14.76 35.23 8.56
C ASN A 658 -14.84 33.72 8.68
N VAL A 659 -13.68 33.07 8.75
CA VAL A 659 -13.51 31.62 8.86
C VAL A 659 -12.56 31.26 9.98
N GLN A 660 -12.49 29.99 10.32
CA GLN A 660 -11.62 29.46 11.36
C GLN A 660 -10.14 29.67 10.99
N GLY A 661 -9.38 30.25 11.90
CA GLY A 661 -7.93 30.49 11.76
C GLY A 661 -7.09 29.42 12.48
N HIS A 662 -6.18 29.85 13.36
CA HIS A 662 -5.31 28.96 14.11
C HIS A 662 -5.92 28.54 15.45
N LEU A 663 -5.54 27.34 15.92
CA LEU A 663 -5.91 26.83 17.24
C LEU A 663 -5.24 27.68 18.32
N VAL A 664 -6.03 28.19 19.29
CA VAL A 664 -5.49 28.93 20.43
C VAL A 664 -4.88 27.94 21.43
N LYS A 665 -3.54 27.81 21.40
CA LYS A 665 -2.82 27.04 22.42
C LYS A 665 -2.82 27.83 23.74
N PHE A 666 -3.55 27.36 24.76
CA PHE A 666 -3.44 27.90 26.08
C PHE A 666 -2.08 27.55 26.71
N ALA A 667 -1.25 28.56 26.90
CA ALA A 667 -0.01 28.46 27.67
C ALA A 667 -0.32 28.43 29.16
N ALA A 668 -0.79 27.35 29.75
CA ALA A 668 -0.79 27.16 31.19
C ALA A 668 -1.16 25.73 31.61
N GLY A 669 -0.17 25.01 32.10
CA GLY A 669 -0.33 23.92 33.06
C GLY A 669 -0.77 22.59 32.44
N ILE A 670 -0.23 21.53 33.02
CA ILE A 670 -0.56 20.13 32.71
C ILE A 670 -2.08 19.93 32.76
N THR A 671 -2.75 19.88 31.61
CA THR A 671 -4.16 19.52 31.50
C THR A 671 -4.25 18.00 31.36
N THR A 672 -4.92 17.32 32.27
CA THR A 672 -5.24 15.91 32.17
C THR A 672 -6.19 15.67 31.00
N ARG A 673 -6.05 14.54 30.28
CA ARG A 673 -6.91 14.13 29.14
C ARG A 673 -8.42 14.31 29.40
N SER A 674 -8.88 14.13 30.65
CA SER A 674 -10.29 14.35 31.03
C SER A 674 -10.71 15.83 31.02
N LYS A 675 -9.81 16.77 31.28
CA LYS A 675 -10.09 18.20 31.19
C LYS A 675 -9.98 18.75 29.76
N ALA A 676 -9.10 18.18 28.93
CA ALA A 676 -9.00 18.53 27.50
C ALA A 676 -10.27 18.11 26.72
N LYS A 677 -10.91 17.01 27.10
CA LYS A 677 -12.20 16.58 26.49
C LYS A 677 -13.40 17.44 26.90
N LEU A 678 -13.27 18.27 27.92
CA LEU A 678 -14.35 19.14 28.45
C LEU A 678 -14.26 20.60 28.03
N ALA A 679 -13.14 21.04 27.44
CA ALA A 679 -12.99 22.38 26.90
C ALA A 679 -13.00 22.30 25.37
N PRO A 680 -13.99 22.85 24.66
CA PRO A 680 -13.98 22.88 23.20
C PRO A 680 -12.76 23.68 22.72
N ASP A 681 -12.12 23.18 21.65
CA ASP A 681 -11.02 23.87 20.99
C ASP A 681 -11.42 25.29 20.63
N GLN A 682 -10.64 26.27 21.09
CA GLN A 682 -10.86 27.66 20.74
C GLN A 682 -10.01 28.04 19.55
N TRP A 683 -10.64 28.52 18.50
CA TRP A 683 -10.01 28.94 17.27
C TRP A 683 -10.08 30.46 17.12
N THR A 684 -9.04 31.04 16.54
CA THR A 684 -9.10 32.44 16.11
C THR A 684 -10.02 32.54 14.89
N MET A 685 -10.67 33.69 14.74
CA MET A 685 -11.45 34.01 13.55
C MET A 685 -10.65 34.98 12.68
N VAL A 686 -10.41 34.59 11.42
CA VAL A 686 -9.66 35.36 10.44
C VAL A 686 -10.54 35.71 9.23
N SER A 687 -10.21 36.80 8.52
CA SER A 687 -10.92 37.12 7.28
C SER A 687 -10.65 36.05 6.21
N LEU A 688 -11.67 35.70 5.43
CA LEU A 688 -11.55 34.68 4.37
C LEU A 688 -10.40 34.94 3.38
N PRO A 689 -10.16 36.19 2.89
CA PRO A 689 -9.00 36.45 2.02
C PRO A 689 -7.65 36.14 2.68
N ALA A 690 -7.50 36.44 3.98
CA ALA A 690 -6.27 36.13 4.70
C ALA A 690 -6.08 34.60 4.84
N LYS A 691 -7.15 33.86 5.17
CA LYS A 691 -7.07 32.40 5.25
C LYS A 691 -6.76 31.74 3.91
N ILE A 692 -7.35 32.24 2.81
CA ILE A 692 -7.02 31.74 1.46
C ILE A 692 -5.54 31.97 1.15
N LEU A 693 -5.02 33.19 1.42
CA LEU A 693 -3.61 33.47 1.17
C LEU A 693 -2.68 32.59 1.99
N ALA A 694 -3.04 32.29 3.26
CA ALA A 694 -2.31 31.34 4.10
C ALA A 694 -2.28 29.94 3.49
N LEU A 695 -3.43 29.41 3.05
CA LEU A 695 -3.51 28.08 2.40
C LEU A 695 -2.70 27.98 1.10
N LEU A 696 -2.64 29.08 0.31
CA LEU A 696 -1.78 29.12 -0.89
C LEU A 696 -0.29 29.10 -0.50
N ALA A 697 0.09 29.75 0.62
CA ALA A 697 1.44 29.72 1.14
C ALA A 697 1.80 28.34 1.69
N ASP A 698 0.89 27.69 2.43
CA ASP A 698 1.07 26.32 2.92
C ASP A 698 1.33 25.34 1.77
N THR A 699 0.56 25.43 0.69
CA THR A 699 0.79 24.60 -0.52
C THR A 699 2.16 24.84 -1.15
N LEU A 700 2.67 26.09 -1.13
CA LEU A 700 4.03 26.38 -1.63
C LEU A 700 5.12 25.80 -0.73
N ILE A 701 4.88 25.77 0.59
CA ILE A 701 5.79 25.12 1.56
C ILE A 701 5.85 23.63 1.29
N GLU A 702 4.70 22.97 1.16
CA GLU A 702 4.59 21.53 0.87
C GLU A 702 5.30 21.15 -0.43
N ILE A 703 5.09 21.91 -1.52
CA ILE A 703 5.78 21.67 -2.80
C ILE A 703 7.29 21.78 -2.63
N ARG A 704 7.75 22.81 -1.88
CA ARG A 704 9.18 22.98 -1.65
C ARG A 704 9.79 21.88 -0.78
N GLU A 705 9.07 21.40 0.21
CA GLU A 705 9.51 20.27 1.04
C GLU A 705 9.60 18.98 0.23
N GLN A 706 8.67 18.73 -0.69
CA GLN A 706 8.75 17.63 -1.64
C GLN A 706 9.94 17.74 -2.59
N ASP A 707 10.14 18.91 -3.20
CA ASP A 707 11.30 19.15 -4.10
C ASP A 707 12.65 18.99 -3.36
N LEU A 708 12.71 19.32 -2.06
CA LEU A 708 13.91 19.12 -1.23
C LEU A 708 14.10 17.66 -0.82
N ALA A 709 13.02 16.90 -0.60
CA ALA A 709 13.10 15.48 -0.30
C ALA A 709 13.59 14.69 -1.53
N ASP A 710 13.17 15.07 -2.73
CA ASP A 710 13.65 14.45 -3.99
C ASP A 710 15.12 14.81 -4.30
N ASP A 711 15.62 15.98 -3.84
CA ASP A 711 17.03 16.39 -4.01
C ASP A 711 17.96 15.83 -2.90
N ASP A 712 17.42 15.40 -1.76
CA ASP A 712 18.16 14.94 -0.57
C ASP A 712 18.32 13.40 -0.47
N GLU A 713 18.19 12.66 -1.55
CA GLU A 713 18.61 11.25 -1.58
C GLU A 713 20.11 11.02 -1.27
N ASP A 714 20.87 12.10 -1.03
CA ASP A 714 22.33 12.06 -0.82
C ASP A 714 22.83 12.71 0.51
N SER A 715 22.00 12.99 1.52
CA SER A 715 22.52 13.60 2.75
C SER A 715 22.12 12.87 4.04
N ASP A 716 23.15 12.56 4.83
CA ASP A 716 23.19 12.07 6.19
C ASP A 716 22.05 12.60 7.09
N TRP A 717 21.25 11.70 7.63
CA TRP A 717 20.28 11.98 8.68
C TRP A 717 20.99 12.50 9.95
N GLU A 718 21.12 13.78 10.11
CA GLU A 718 21.38 14.38 11.42
C GLU A 718 20.07 14.36 12.24
N GLU A 719 20.19 13.68 13.37
CA GLU A 719 19.23 13.44 14.44
C GLU A 719 18.50 14.73 14.86
N VAL A 720 17.30 14.97 14.33
CA VAL A 720 16.37 15.93 14.93
C VAL A 720 15.69 15.23 16.10
N GLN A 721 15.99 15.68 17.32
CA GLN A 721 15.34 15.25 18.54
C GLN A 721 13.83 15.33 18.38
N ALA A 722 13.19 14.17 18.23
CA ALA A 722 11.74 14.04 18.20
C ALA A 722 11.18 14.38 19.58
N GLY A 723 10.58 15.56 19.70
CA GLY A 723 9.60 15.85 20.72
C GLY A 723 8.34 15.06 20.39
N ASP A 724 8.01 14.15 21.30
CA ASP A 724 6.71 13.51 21.56
C ASP A 724 5.65 13.62 20.42
N ALA A 725 5.72 12.73 19.45
CA ALA A 725 4.56 12.33 18.65
C ALA A 725 4.15 10.92 19.11
N GLU A 726 3.20 10.85 20.04
CA GLU A 726 2.49 9.62 20.36
C GLU A 726 1.68 9.20 19.13
N MET A 727 2.20 8.26 18.35
CA MET A 727 1.41 7.58 17.34
C MET A 727 0.43 6.63 18.03
N ASP A 728 -0.84 6.77 17.66
CA ASP A 728 -2.00 6.05 18.20
C ASP A 728 -1.82 4.53 18.13
N LYS A 729 -1.51 3.92 19.28
CA LYS A 729 -1.56 2.47 19.49
C LYS A 729 -2.98 1.89 19.53
N ASP A 730 -4.01 2.73 19.46
CA ASP A 730 -5.42 2.31 19.51
C ASP A 730 -5.90 1.65 18.19
N LEU A 731 -5.17 1.82 17.08
CA LEU A 731 -5.57 1.22 15.79
C LEU A 731 -5.33 -0.30 15.75
N LEU A 732 -4.28 -0.80 16.42
CA LEU A 732 -3.95 -2.22 16.47
C LEU A 732 -4.85 -3.03 17.42
N HIS A 733 -5.44 -2.39 18.43
CA HIS A 733 -6.39 -3.05 19.35
C HIS A 733 -7.82 -3.15 18.81
N SER A 734 -8.19 -2.37 17.80
CA SER A 734 -9.50 -2.49 17.15
C SER A 734 -9.56 -3.65 16.16
N LEU A 735 -8.40 -4.15 15.71
CA LEU A 735 -8.31 -5.27 14.75
C LEU A 735 -8.57 -6.66 15.37
N SER A 736 -8.49 -6.78 16.70
CA SER A 736 -8.63 -8.08 17.38
C SER A 736 -10.04 -8.38 17.93
N ALA A 737 -11.01 -7.49 17.79
CA ALA A 737 -12.29 -7.58 18.50
C ALA A 737 -13.54 -7.82 17.64
N THR A 738 -13.44 -8.06 16.34
CA THR A 738 -14.65 -8.38 15.53
C THR A 738 -14.45 -9.61 14.67
N SER A 739 -14.81 -10.75 15.27
CA SER A 739 -15.18 -11.95 14.51
C SER A 739 -16.49 -11.68 13.76
N SER A 740 -16.51 -12.03 12.46
CA SER A 740 -17.65 -12.01 11.54
C SER A 740 -18.17 -10.62 11.10
N GLY A 741 -17.50 -10.02 10.14
CA GLY A 741 -18.01 -8.91 9.35
C GLY A 741 -17.06 -8.66 8.20
N ARG A 742 -17.59 -8.50 6.97
CA ARG A 742 -16.83 -8.11 5.78
C ARG A 742 -16.00 -6.86 6.10
N PRO A 743 -14.75 -6.74 5.59
CA PRO A 743 -13.97 -5.52 5.75
C PRO A 743 -14.75 -4.34 5.17
N THR A 744 -14.88 -3.27 5.94
CA THR A 744 -15.46 -2.02 5.46
C THR A 744 -14.46 -1.32 4.54
N TYR A 745 -14.94 -0.40 3.69
CA TYR A 745 -14.08 0.41 2.81
C TYR A 745 -12.94 1.11 3.59
N GLU A 746 -13.21 1.62 4.80
CA GLU A 746 -12.19 2.18 5.70
C GLU A 746 -11.13 1.15 6.10
N HIS A 747 -11.51 -0.12 6.20
CA HIS A 747 -10.58 -1.22 6.50
C HIS A 747 -9.69 -1.57 5.29
N LEU A 748 -10.30 -1.56 4.09
CA LEU A 748 -9.57 -1.77 2.83
C LEU A 748 -8.65 -0.58 2.53
N GLU A 749 -9.09 0.66 2.77
CA GLU A 749 -8.27 1.87 2.63
C GLU A 749 -7.12 1.91 3.65
N ALA A 750 -7.35 1.44 4.89
CA ALA A 750 -6.30 1.30 5.88
C ALA A 750 -5.30 0.19 5.53
N MET A 751 -5.78 -0.92 4.98
CA MET A 751 -4.93 -2.00 4.45
C MET A 751 -4.14 -1.53 3.21
N GLU A 752 -4.78 -0.84 2.29
CA GLU A 752 -4.13 -0.26 1.11
C GLU A 752 -3.00 0.70 1.50
N LYS A 753 -3.21 1.55 2.51
CA LYS A 753 -2.15 2.44 3.04
C LYS A 753 -1.00 1.69 3.73
N VAL A 754 -1.25 0.50 4.27
CA VAL A 754 -0.22 -0.34 4.90
C VAL A 754 0.58 -1.13 3.85
N PHE A 755 -0.10 -1.59 2.77
CA PHE A 755 0.54 -2.37 1.71
C PHE A 755 1.16 -1.51 0.59
N ASN A 756 0.70 -0.27 0.37
CA ASN A 756 1.20 0.64 -0.68
C ASN A 756 2.25 1.65 -0.17
N LYS A 757 2.95 1.39 0.93
CA LYS A 757 4.06 2.24 1.36
C LYS A 757 5.26 2.25 0.41
N ASP A 758 5.32 1.30 -0.53
CA ASP A 758 6.45 1.10 -1.45
C ASP A 758 6.17 1.57 -2.90
N HIS A 759 5.01 2.18 -3.17
CA HIS A 759 4.68 2.78 -4.47
C HIS A 759 4.14 4.20 -4.29
N GLU A 760 5.02 5.13 -3.95
CA GLU A 760 4.67 6.56 -3.85
C GLU A 760 4.36 7.23 -5.21
N ASP A 761 4.51 6.53 -6.35
CA ASP A 761 4.37 7.13 -7.67
C ASP A 761 3.11 6.76 -8.48
N ASP A 762 2.24 5.89 -8.01
CA ASP A 762 1.01 5.53 -8.72
C ASP A 762 -0.25 5.58 -7.82
N TYR A 763 -0.57 6.76 -7.28
CA TYR A 763 -1.99 7.10 -7.24
C TYR A 763 -2.41 7.23 -8.70
N GLU A 764 -3.04 6.19 -9.25
CA GLU A 764 -3.76 6.30 -10.52
C GLU A 764 -4.67 7.52 -10.40
N ALA A 765 -4.20 8.63 -10.93
CA ALA A 765 -5.01 9.84 -11.06
C ALA A 765 -6.28 9.36 -11.73
N ASP A 766 -7.42 9.43 -11.03
CA ASP A 766 -8.71 8.89 -11.48
C ASP A 766 -8.78 9.02 -13.00
N GLN A 767 -8.65 7.89 -13.71
CA GLN A 767 -8.48 7.87 -15.18
C GLN A 767 -9.58 8.70 -15.86
N LEU A 768 -10.71 8.88 -15.17
CA LEU A 768 -11.83 9.72 -15.60
C LEU A 768 -11.48 11.23 -15.54
N CYS A 769 -10.48 11.64 -14.75
CA CYS A 769 -10.02 13.03 -14.61
C CYS A 769 -8.77 13.35 -15.44
N VAL A 770 -8.12 12.38 -16.04
CA VAL A 770 -6.90 12.57 -16.86
C VAL A 770 -7.15 13.52 -18.04
N ALA A 771 -8.33 13.50 -18.62
CA ALA A 771 -8.72 14.35 -19.75
C ALA A 771 -8.97 15.82 -19.38
N ASP A 772 -9.08 16.17 -18.08
CA ASP A 772 -9.29 17.56 -17.66
C ASP A 772 -7.99 18.38 -17.83
N PRO A 773 -8.03 19.51 -18.57
CA PRO A 773 -6.85 20.37 -18.72
C PRO A 773 -6.24 20.85 -17.41
N LEU A 774 -6.99 20.90 -16.32
CA LEU A 774 -6.52 21.28 -14.99
C LEU A 774 -5.53 20.24 -14.41
N ASN A 775 -5.57 19.00 -14.85
CA ASN A 775 -4.61 17.99 -14.44
C ASN A 775 -3.18 18.31 -14.90
N GLN A 776 -3.04 18.99 -16.04
CA GLN A 776 -1.73 19.33 -16.63
C GLN A 776 -1.11 20.61 -16.06
N ILE A 777 -1.77 21.30 -15.12
CA ILE A 777 -1.26 22.53 -14.53
C ILE A 777 -0.04 22.21 -13.66
N ASN A 778 1.09 22.92 -13.90
CA ASN A 778 2.15 23.01 -12.92
C ASN A 778 1.73 24.00 -11.83
N LEU A 779 1.39 23.46 -10.66
CA LEU A 779 0.80 24.25 -9.57
C LEU A 779 1.76 25.30 -9.01
N ALA A 780 3.05 24.98 -8.84
CA ALA A 780 4.05 25.91 -8.35
C ALA A 780 4.17 27.15 -9.26
N ARG A 781 4.26 26.91 -10.58
CA ARG A 781 4.30 27.99 -11.58
C ARG A 781 3.02 28.81 -11.60
N TYR A 782 1.86 28.15 -11.53
CA TYR A 782 0.56 28.82 -11.49
C TYR A 782 0.45 29.74 -10.28
N LEU A 783 0.80 29.27 -9.09
CA LEU A 783 0.76 30.06 -7.85
C LEU A 783 1.74 31.22 -7.88
N ARG A 784 2.93 31.04 -8.45
CA ARG A 784 3.91 32.12 -8.65
C ARG A 784 3.31 33.22 -9.51
N ASP A 785 2.83 32.91 -10.71
CA ASP A 785 2.26 33.84 -11.64
C ASP A 785 1.06 34.59 -11.03
N PHE A 786 0.22 33.83 -10.28
CA PHE A 786 -0.94 34.37 -9.55
C PHE A 786 -0.50 35.40 -8.48
N LEU A 787 0.44 35.05 -7.60
CA LEU A 787 0.89 35.91 -6.51
C LEU A 787 1.59 37.17 -7.02
N MET A 788 2.38 37.06 -8.08
CA MET A 788 2.99 38.22 -8.75
C MET A 788 1.92 39.18 -9.29
N ASN A 789 0.94 38.67 -10.02
CA ASN A 789 -0.16 39.46 -10.57
C ASN A 789 -1.03 40.06 -9.46
N PHE A 790 -1.33 39.33 -8.40
CA PHE A 790 -2.14 39.77 -7.27
C PHE A 790 -1.44 40.90 -6.49
N CYS A 791 -0.13 40.74 -6.21
CA CYS A 791 0.68 41.75 -5.57
C CYS A 791 0.76 43.06 -6.41
N GLN A 792 0.93 42.94 -7.73
CA GLN A 792 0.98 44.12 -8.62
C GLN A 792 -0.37 44.82 -8.75
N SER A 793 -1.47 44.06 -8.82
CA SER A 793 -2.82 44.57 -9.04
C SER A 793 -3.44 45.22 -7.81
N ASN A 794 -3.06 44.79 -6.58
CA ASN A 794 -3.67 45.28 -5.34
C ASN A 794 -2.69 45.26 -4.16
N ARG A 795 -1.58 45.98 -4.31
CA ARG A 795 -0.49 46.02 -3.34
C ARG A 795 -0.91 46.35 -1.90
N PRO A 796 -1.81 47.36 -1.65
CA PRO A 796 -2.21 47.66 -0.28
C PRO A 796 -3.00 46.52 0.40
N LEU A 797 -3.86 45.84 -0.35
CA LEU A 797 -4.60 44.69 0.15
C LEU A 797 -3.65 43.51 0.42
N PHE A 798 -2.74 43.24 -0.51
CA PHE A 798 -1.74 42.17 -0.37
C PHE A 798 -0.87 42.36 0.87
N GLU A 799 -0.31 43.60 1.07
CA GLU A 799 0.50 43.92 2.24
C GLU A 799 -0.30 43.79 3.57
N ASN A 800 -1.58 44.12 3.56
CA ASN A 800 -2.43 43.97 4.73
C ASN A 800 -2.72 42.49 5.03
N LEU A 801 -2.96 41.66 4.01
CA LEU A 801 -3.17 40.22 4.18
C LEU A 801 -1.91 39.50 4.67
N CYS A 802 -0.74 39.89 4.17
CA CYS A 802 0.54 39.31 4.60
C CYS A 802 0.85 39.59 6.09
N GLN A 803 0.32 40.66 6.69
CA GLN A 803 0.48 40.94 8.13
C GLN A 803 -0.22 39.89 9.03
N SER A 804 -1.19 39.15 8.50
CA SER A 804 -1.92 38.13 9.25
C SER A 804 -1.36 36.73 9.09
N LEU A 805 -0.30 36.56 8.28
CA LEU A 805 0.37 35.29 8.03
C LEU A 805 1.44 34.98 9.09
N THR A 806 1.75 33.74 9.27
CA THR A 806 2.91 33.26 10.07
C THR A 806 4.24 33.62 9.39
N GLU A 807 5.34 33.55 10.13
CA GLU A 807 6.67 33.85 9.57
C GLU A 807 7.04 32.89 8.42
N SER A 808 6.71 31.61 8.54
CA SER A 808 6.96 30.59 7.51
C SER A 808 6.16 30.86 6.22
N GLU A 809 4.87 31.19 6.35
CA GLU A 809 4.00 31.54 5.22
C GLU A 809 4.48 32.83 4.51
N GLN A 810 4.92 33.84 5.29
CA GLN A 810 5.51 35.07 4.73
C GLN A 810 6.80 34.81 3.95
N ASP A 811 7.68 33.98 4.50
CA ASP A 811 8.94 33.60 3.87
C ASP A 811 8.70 32.84 2.55
N ALA A 812 7.76 31.88 2.54
CA ALA A 812 7.39 31.15 1.34
C ALA A 812 6.91 32.08 0.22
N ILE A 813 6.02 33.03 0.54
CA ILE A 813 5.52 34.01 -0.42
C ILE A 813 6.65 34.94 -0.91
N GLN A 814 7.51 35.43 -0.01
CA GLN A 814 8.65 36.31 -0.40
C GLN A 814 9.65 35.59 -1.28
N THR A 815 9.95 34.35 -1.01
CA THR A 815 10.83 33.53 -1.83
C THR A 815 10.30 33.45 -3.27
N VAL A 816 9.01 33.17 -3.43
CA VAL A 816 8.36 33.05 -4.75
C VAL A 816 8.32 34.42 -5.49
N LEU A 817 8.19 35.53 -4.79
CA LEU A 817 8.16 36.86 -5.40
C LEU A 817 9.57 37.40 -5.78
N ASN A 818 10.62 36.85 -5.15
CA ASN A 818 12.01 37.29 -5.39
C ASN A 818 12.71 36.48 -6.50
N HIS A 819 12.16 35.32 -6.85
CA HIS A 819 12.60 34.46 -7.97
C HIS A 819 11.69 34.61 -9.19
#